data_dc5bd376b38b813240b226ef26e4a081
#
_entry.id   dc5bd376b38b813240b226ef26e4a081
#
_cell.length_a   1.000
_cell.length_b   1.000
_cell.length_c   1.000
_cell.angle_alpha   90.00
_cell.angle_beta   90.00
_cell.angle_gamma   90.00
#
_symmetry.space_group_name_H-M   'P 1'
#
loop_
_entity.id
_entity.type
_entity.pdbx_description
1 polymer ?
#
loop_
_entity_poly.entity_id
_entity_poly.type
_entity_poly.pdbx_seq_one_letter_code
_entity_poly.pdbx_strand_id
1 'polypeptide(L)'
;MTPLIQIARQWTNCVQKHRGAQSLTKMGRKNTYGQHEFVRAGMAKALQNNKRGAAYSQERKQLLEEESRDAWDAAAKSRASQVETKAAQILRRICETERQGPLFGDLPGEAQPSPDSRDLGGRFLRNRERIQQSKVLAIADAAPKGAHLHIHFNTELPPEELLQYARNHPELKDTFVIRSDRPLRNANDFQQAEIVFSVITGDNVCGDLFSNQYQPDLQIAQGKAWMRWSEFRERFASIVPRLYATLWTETLQPGEIHLDPAESWVREKMIVTQRLKYERAITHNHMWACFNQGTRAFKGLLNYEGVYRWYIGHLIQSMIDQHIMYAELRPMLMDKAIPSDDGRRQLDHRSQMDIILEEVRKKQAELAAVDQLAKFPFGLKIIYCTPRSIPRARMETELADCIKLKLQHPDLICGFDLVGAEDRPNNIGFYADLLLAFTDACKCLNIHIPFMFHAGETLLDSGGTDNPDNSNLYDALLLNAVRVGHGYSLMKHPMLIERFKRQGIALELCPISNELLSLCGNAREHPYPSLLAAGLHCTLNADNPAPFRYVHIPAHKDIQAACHQLCHRPLSPLTPGGLNLRSSLSHEFYQVMVGDTRMSLHGWRQLAEWSIEHACLRREEKDKGLKIFRADWERFCEKVVEDYSVCVRV
;
A
#
# COMPACT_ATOMS: atom_id res chain seq x y z
N MET A 1 44.82 -20.87 20.25
CA MET A 1 44.30 -21.45 21.50
C MET A 1 43.02 -20.76 21.86
N THR A 2 41.92 -21.49 21.79
CA THR A 2 40.53 -21.00 21.71
C THR A 2 40.00 -20.43 23.04
N PRO A 3 39.04 -19.49 23.01
CA PRO A 3 38.46 -18.85 24.21
C PRO A 3 37.90 -19.79 25.27
N LEU A 4 37.53 -21.00 24.88
CA LEU A 4 37.00 -22.04 25.79
C LEU A 4 38.01 -22.50 26.88
N ILE A 5 39.31 -22.44 26.61
CA ILE A 5 40.35 -22.83 27.58
C ILE A 5 40.54 -21.73 28.64
N GLN A 6 40.29 -20.49 28.29
CA GLN A 6 40.38 -19.34 29.21
C GLN A 6 39.19 -19.31 30.18
N ILE A 7 37.99 -19.64 29.70
CA ILE A 7 36.77 -19.79 30.53
C ILE A 7 36.91 -20.98 31.47
N ALA A 8 37.46 -22.12 31.03
CA ALA A 8 37.70 -23.27 31.88
C ALA A 8 38.70 -22.95 33.00
N ARG A 9 39.77 -22.16 32.74
CA ARG A 9 40.75 -21.75 33.78
C ARG A 9 40.17 -20.73 34.78
N GLN A 10 39.31 -19.84 34.35
CA GLN A 10 38.59 -18.95 35.28
C GLN A 10 37.60 -19.71 36.17
N TRP A 11 36.96 -20.74 35.65
CA TRP A 11 36.08 -21.62 36.41
C TRP A 11 36.84 -22.41 37.45
N THR A 12 38.01 -22.93 37.12
CA THR A 12 38.87 -23.71 38.04
C THR A 12 39.37 -22.85 39.19
N ASN A 13 39.71 -21.58 38.94
CA ASN A 13 40.16 -20.64 39.96
C ASN A 13 39.02 -20.18 40.93
N CYS A 14 37.76 -20.13 40.42
CA CYS A 14 36.60 -19.79 41.27
C CYS A 14 36.21 -20.95 42.16
N VAL A 15 36.35 -22.19 41.72
CA VAL A 15 36.06 -23.41 42.48
C VAL A 15 37.12 -23.72 43.55
N GLN A 16 38.40 -23.32 43.36
CA GLN A 16 39.46 -23.50 44.32
C GLN A 16 39.37 -22.57 45.57
N LYS A 17 38.59 -21.47 45.49
CA LYS A 17 38.37 -20.57 46.64
C LYS A 17 37.33 -21.09 47.66
N HIS A 18 36.61 -22.13 47.35
CA HIS A 18 35.64 -22.75 48.27
C HIS A 18 36.10 -24.18 48.60
N ARG A 19 36.39 -24.44 49.88
CA ARG A 19 36.89 -25.72 50.47
C ARG A 19 36.02 -26.99 50.18
N GLY A 20 35.25 -27.00 49.10
CA GLY A 20 34.44 -28.14 48.65
C GLY A 20 34.94 -28.82 47.38
N ALA A 21 35.97 -28.29 46.71
CA ALA A 21 36.42 -28.77 45.42
C ALA A 21 37.26 -30.05 45.43
N GLN A 22 37.76 -30.50 46.61
CA GLN A 22 38.56 -31.73 46.73
C GLN A 22 37.74 -33.03 46.59
N SER A 23 36.42 -32.96 46.60
CA SER A 23 35.53 -34.14 46.49
C SER A 23 35.21 -34.54 45.06
N LEU A 24 35.31 -33.60 44.12
CA LEU A 24 34.91 -33.86 42.70
C LEU A 24 35.95 -34.60 41.86
N THR A 25 37.24 -34.52 42.23
CA THR A 25 38.32 -35.20 41.50
C THR A 25 38.47 -36.68 41.85
N LYS A 26 37.82 -37.15 42.91
CA LYS A 26 37.83 -38.58 43.31
C LYS A 26 36.60 -39.38 42.92
N MET A 27 35.57 -38.76 42.39
CA MET A 27 34.41 -39.46 41.84
C MET A 27 34.69 -39.87 40.38
N GLY A 28 35.19 -41.10 40.21
CA GLY A 28 35.41 -41.71 38.92
C GLY A 28 34.14 -41.75 38.07
N ARG A 29 34.31 -41.81 36.73
CA ARG A 29 33.33 -41.72 35.61
C ARG A 29 32.12 -42.71 35.67
N LYS A 30 31.74 -43.25 36.80
CA LYS A 30 30.70 -44.31 36.90
C LYS A 30 29.40 -43.93 37.64
N ASN A 31 29.20 -42.66 38.06
CA ASN A 31 27.95 -42.33 38.74
C ASN A 31 27.37 -40.99 38.23
N THR A 32 26.78 -41.02 37.03
CA THR A 32 26.12 -39.89 36.42
C THR A 32 24.91 -39.36 37.22
N TYR A 33 24.27 -40.17 38.03
CA TYR A 33 23.13 -39.81 38.89
C TYR A 33 23.57 -38.91 40.07
N GLY A 34 24.64 -39.27 40.76
CA GLY A 34 25.14 -38.45 41.88
C GLY A 34 25.73 -37.09 41.45
N GLN A 35 26.26 -36.97 40.23
CA GLN A 35 26.71 -35.71 39.66
C GLN A 35 25.55 -34.80 39.35
N HIS A 36 24.44 -35.30 38.85
CA HIS A 36 23.21 -34.51 38.56
C HIS A 36 22.59 -33.96 39.84
N GLU A 37 22.55 -34.70 40.91
CA GLU A 37 21.99 -34.30 42.20
C GLU A 37 22.86 -33.22 42.88
N PHE A 38 24.19 -33.38 42.83
CA PHE A 38 25.13 -32.37 43.33
C PHE A 38 25.04 -31.04 42.56
N VAL A 39 24.93 -31.10 41.22
CA VAL A 39 24.76 -29.90 40.39
C VAL A 39 23.43 -29.21 40.70
N ARG A 40 22.33 -29.97 40.85
CA ARG A 40 21.01 -29.43 41.25
C ARG A 40 21.05 -28.76 42.62
N ALA A 41 21.69 -29.37 43.62
CA ALA A 41 21.83 -28.80 44.97
C ALA A 41 22.68 -27.50 44.91
N GLY A 42 23.75 -27.49 44.14
CA GLY A 42 24.59 -26.31 43.89
C GLY A 42 23.81 -25.18 43.24
N MET A 43 23.01 -25.48 42.21
CA MET A 43 22.12 -24.54 41.52
C MET A 43 21.06 -24.01 42.47
N ALA A 44 20.38 -24.84 43.25
CA ALA A 44 19.38 -24.44 44.25
C ALA A 44 19.95 -23.46 45.29
N LYS A 45 21.16 -23.76 45.81
CA LYS A 45 21.86 -22.88 46.76
C LYS A 45 22.28 -21.55 46.11
N ALA A 46 22.73 -21.57 44.86
CA ALA A 46 23.04 -20.34 44.07
C ALA A 46 21.81 -19.48 43.85
N LEU A 47 20.65 -20.12 43.55
CA LEU A 47 19.36 -19.42 43.37
C LEU A 47 18.87 -18.79 44.65
N GLN A 48 18.98 -19.45 45.81
CA GLN A 48 18.56 -18.87 47.12
C GLN A 48 19.36 -17.64 47.54
N ASN A 49 20.61 -17.51 47.11
CA ASN A 49 21.48 -16.38 47.46
C ASN A 49 21.73 -15.44 46.27
N ASN A 50 20.86 -15.41 45.26
CA ASN A 50 21.13 -14.74 44.02
C ASN A 50 20.81 -13.21 44.06
N LYS A 51 21.70 -12.45 44.72
CA LYS A 51 21.67 -10.97 44.64
C LYS A 51 21.84 -10.45 43.21
N ARG A 52 22.49 -11.22 42.30
CA ARG A 52 22.65 -10.84 40.88
C ARG A 52 21.33 -10.88 40.14
N GLY A 53 20.37 -11.76 40.51
CA GLY A 53 19.06 -11.82 39.88
C GLY A 53 18.24 -10.56 40.07
N ALA A 54 18.31 -9.96 41.27
CA ALA A 54 17.65 -8.67 41.56
C ALA A 54 18.30 -7.53 40.75
N ALA A 55 19.65 -7.45 40.70
CA ALA A 55 20.38 -6.46 39.91
C ALA A 55 20.04 -6.59 38.43
N TYR A 56 20.08 -7.83 37.86
CA TYR A 56 19.67 -8.10 36.48
C TYR A 56 18.24 -7.61 36.19
N SER A 57 17.30 -7.91 37.07
CA SER A 57 15.90 -7.47 36.91
C SER A 57 15.76 -5.95 36.89
N GLN A 58 16.52 -5.26 37.73
CA GLN A 58 16.55 -3.80 37.78
C GLN A 58 17.21 -3.21 36.52
N GLU A 59 18.38 -3.68 36.13
CA GLU A 59 19.07 -3.24 34.89
C GLU A 59 18.22 -3.49 33.67
N ARG A 60 17.59 -4.68 33.57
CA ARG A 60 16.65 -4.99 32.48
C ARG A 60 15.48 -4.00 32.43
N LYS A 61 14.90 -3.66 33.57
CA LYS A 61 13.80 -2.69 33.66
C LYS A 61 14.27 -1.31 33.19
N GLN A 62 15.44 -0.87 33.61
CA GLN A 62 16.02 0.41 33.18
C GLN A 62 16.25 0.46 31.66
N LEU A 63 16.85 -0.58 31.07
CA LEU A 63 17.06 -0.66 29.60
C LEU A 63 15.75 -0.61 28.84
N LEU A 64 14.70 -1.32 29.30
CA LEU A 64 13.38 -1.27 28.66
C LEU A 64 12.70 0.11 28.80
N GLU A 65 12.92 0.80 29.91
CA GLU A 65 12.43 2.17 30.11
C GLU A 65 13.19 3.17 29.24
N GLU A 66 14.50 3.01 29.06
CA GLU A 66 15.34 3.80 28.14
C GLU A 66 14.89 3.61 26.69
N GLU A 67 14.78 2.37 26.23
CA GLU A 67 14.27 2.03 24.90
C GLU A 67 12.88 2.64 24.66
N SER A 68 11.98 2.59 25.65
CA SER A 68 10.63 3.16 25.54
C SER A 68 10.62 4.69 25.46
N ARG A 69 11.59 5.36 26.09
CA ARG A 69 11.72 6.84 26.02
C ARG A 69 12.23 7.32 24.68
N ASP A 70 13.12 6.53 24.07
CA ASP A 70 13.73 6.85 22.78
C ASP A 70 12.92 6.30 21.59
N ALA A 71 11.79 5.62 21.86
CA ALA A 71 10.93 5.09 20.81
C ALA A 71 10.40 6.20 19.90
N TRP A 72 10.30 5.92 18.61
CA TRP A 72 9.86 6.86 17.57
C TRP A 72 8.47 7.47 17.83
N ASP A 73 7.60 6.76 18.56
CA ASP A 73 6.25 7.19 18.95
C ASP A 73 6.17 7.75 20.39
N ALA A 74 7.32 7.92 21.07
CA ALA A 74 7.37 8.39 22.47
C ALA A 74 6.72 9.76 22.65
N ALA A 75 6.88 10.67 21.69
CA ALA A 75 6.26 11.98 21.72
C ALA A 75 4.72 11.89 21.63
N ALA A 76 4.17 10.99 20.82
CA ALA A 76 2.72 10.75 20.76
C ALA A 76 2.22 10.12 22.06
N LYS A 77 2.92 9.13 22.59
CA LYS A 77 2.60 8.50 23.90
C LYS A 77 2.58 9.51 25.04
N SER A 78 3.56 10.40 25.13
CA SER A 78 3.66 11.39 26.21
C SER A 78 2.53 12.43 26.19
N ARG A 79 1.95 12.70 25.01
CA ARG A 79 0.83 13.63 24.82
C ARG A 79 -0.55 12.94 24.84
N ALA A 80 -0.58 11.61 25.00
CA ALA A 80 -1.83 10.85 24.99
C ALA A 80 -2.74 11.22 26.15
N SER A 81 -4.02 11.42 25.89
CA SER A 81 -5.05 11.58 26.90
C SER A 81 -5.31 10.25 27.65
N GLN A 82 -6.04 10.33 28.77
CA GLN A 82 -6.49 9.11 29.44
C GLN A 82 -7.41 8.25 28.55
N VAL A 83 -8.24 8.89 27.73
CA VAL A 83 -9.13 8.22 26.79
C VAL A 83 -8.33 7.52 25.69
N GLU A 84 -7.37 8.19 25.10
CA GLU A 84 -6.45 7.59 24.12
C GLU A 84 -5.67 6.40 24.70
N THR A 85 -5.16 6.56 25.93
CA THR A 85 -4.45 5.46 26.62
C THR A 85 -5.35 4.25 26.82
N LYS A 86 -6.62 4.46 27.17
CA LYS A 86 -7.61 3.39 27.32
C LYS A 86 -7.96 2.75 25.98
N ALA A 87 -8.16 3.55 24.94
CA ALA A 87 -8.38 3.05 23.58
C ALA A 87 -7.20 2.21 23.05
N ALA A 88 -5.97 2.62 23.34
CA ALA A 88 -4.76 1.87 23.00
C ALA A 88 -4.71 0.50 23.70
N GLN A 89 -5.09 0.44 24.98
CA GLN A 89 -5.17 -0.83 25.72
C GLN A 89 -6.24 -1.76 25.13
N ILE A 90 -7.40 -1.22 24.73
CA ILE A 90 -8.49 -1.97 24.11
C ILE A 90 -8.02 -2.55 22.77
N LEU A 91 -7.44 -1.72 21.89
CA LEU A 91 -6.95 -2.16 20.58
C LEU A 91 -5.90 -3.26 20.73
N ARG A 92 -4.95 -3.09 21.63
CA ARG A 92 -3.94 -4.12 21.93
C ARG A 92 -4.59 -5.44 22.36
N ARG A 93 -5.58 -5.38 23.25
CA ARG A 93 -6.29 -6.58 23.70
C ARG A 93 -7.07 -7.27 22.56
N ILE A 94 -7.67 -6.48 21.67
CA ILE A 94 -8.33 -7.02 20.47
C ILE A 94 -7.31 -7.72 19.58
N CYS A 95 -6.16 -7.12 19.28
CA CYS A 95 -5.09 -7.75 18.50
C CYS A 95 -4.64 -9.08 19.11
N GLU A 96 -4.44 -9.14 20.43
CA GLU A 96 -4.06 -10.36 21.16
C GLU A 96 -5.17 -11.42 21.08
N THR A 97 -6.43 -11.02 21.21
CA THR A 97 -7.58 -11.92 21.13
C THR A 97 -7.76 -12.50 19.73
N GLU A 98 -7.63 -11.66 18.69
CA GLU A 98 -7.72 -12.13 17.30
C GLU A 98 -6.55 -13.04 16.90
N ARG A 99 -5.34 -12.77 17.43
CA ARG A 99 -4.16 -13.61 17.20
C ARG A 99 -4.32 -15.00 17.78
N GLN A 100 -4.95 -15.14 18.94
CA GLN A 100 -5.11 -16.39 19.66
C GLN A 100 -6.45 -17.09 19.36
N GLY A 101 -7.42 -16.33 18.87
CA GLY A 101 -8.79 -16.81 18.62
C GLY A 101 -8.98 -17.47 17.24
N PRO A 102 -10.20 -17.93 16.94
CA PRO A 102 -10.49 -18.71 15.72
C PRO A 102 -10.24 -17.95 14.42
N LEU A 103 -10.11 -16.62 14.47
CA LEU A 103 -9.91 -15.82 13.26
C LEU A 103 -8.49 -16.02 12.68
N PHE A 104 -7.45 -16.00 13.54
CA PHE A 104 -6.05 -16.13 13.14
C PHE A 104 -5.24 -17.15 13.97
N GLY A 105 -5.77 -17.66 15.06
CA GLY A 105 -5.12 -18.67 15.90
C GLY A 105 -5.46 -20.10 15.50
N ASP A 106 -4.94 -21.05 16.28
CA ASP A 106 -5.17 -22.49 16.09
C ASP A 106 -6.64 -22.85 16.36
N LEU A 107 -7.16 -23.81 15.60
CA LEU A 107 -8.46 -24.40 15.88
C LEU A 107 -8.32 -25.60 16.80
N PRO A 108 -9.25 -25.80 17.76
CA PRO A 108 -9.25 -26.98 18.62
C PRO A 108 -9.26 -28.27 17.79
N GLY A 109 -8.30 -29.17 18.05
CA GLY A 109 -8.19 -30.44 17.35
C GLY A 109 -7.45 -30.40 16.00
N GLU A 110 -6.94 -29.26 15.58
CA GLU A 110 -6.14 -29.12 14.36
C GLU A 110 -4.71 -29.58 14.63
N ALA A 111 -4.30 -30.70 14.03
CA ALA A 111 -2.96 -31.27 14.23
C ALA A 111 -1.86 -30.48 13.47
N GLN A 112 -2.22 -29.92 12.30
CA GLN A 112 -1.35 -29.05 11.51
C GLN A 112 -2.19 -27.92 10.88
N PRO A 113 -1.75 -26.65 10.95
CA PRO A 113 -2.39 -25.56 10.23
C PRO A 113 -2.35 -25.85 8.73
N SER A 114 -3.45 -25.53 8.04
CA SER A 114 -3.49 -25.59 6.58
C SER A 114 -2.38 -24.71 5.98
N PRO A 115 -1.81 -25.06 4.80
CA PRO A 115 -0.91 -24.19 4.04
C PRO A 115 -1.52 -22.79 3.76
N ASP A 116 -2.84 -22.68 3.80
CA ASP A 116 -3.60 -21.40 3.73
C ASP A 116 -3.68 -20.71 5.09
N SER A 117 -2.64 -20.77 5.86
CA SER A 117 -2.53 -20.44 7.26
C SER A 117 -3.25 -19.15 7.65
N ARG A 118 -4.07 -19.30 8.69
CA ARG A 118 -4.65 -18.22 9.48
C ARG A 118 -3.52 -17.53 10.25
N ASP A 119 -2.87 -16.56 9.62
CA ASP A 119 -1.68 -15.94 10.17
C ASP A 119 -1.86 -14.42 10.24
N LEU A 120 -2.05 -13.91 11.45
CA LEU A 120 -2.19 -12.47 11.68
C LEU A 120 -0.93 -11.73 11.21
N GLY A 121 -1.09 -10.79 10.28
CA GLY A 121 0.02 -10.11 9.62
C GLY A 121 0.71 -10.96 8.54
N GLY A 122 0.15 -12.12 8.18
CA GLY A 122 0.56 -12.92 7.04
C GLY A 122 0.11 -12.33 5.70
N ARG A 123 0.17 -13.13 4.64
CA ARG A 123 -0.10 -12.71 3.26
C ARG A 123 -1.45 -12.01 3.10
N PHE A 124 -1.41 -10.76 2.62
CA PHE A 124 -2.57 -9.87 2.59
C PHE A 124 -3.77 -10.45 1.85
N LEU A 125 -3.59 -10.83 0.57
CA LEU A 125 -4.72 -11.35 -0.22
C LEU A 125 -5.25 -12.69 0.30
N ARG A 126 -4.40 -13.56 0.88
CA ARG A 126 -4.86 -14.82 1.49
C ARG A 126 -5.71 -14.61 2.74
N ASN A 127 -5.40 -13.59 3.51
CA ASN A 127 -6.12 -13.28 4.73
C ASN A 127 -7.28 -12.31 4.53
N ARG A 128 -7.53 -11.85 3.31
CA ARG A 128 -8.46 -10.75 3.02
C ARG A 128 -9.85 -10.95 3.62
N GLU A 129 -10.45 -12.12 3.48
CA GLU A 129 -11.77 -12.42 4.05
C GLU A 129 -11.77 -12.38 5.59
N ARG A 130 -10.69 -12.83 6.23
CA ARG A 130 -10.51 -12.74 7.67
C ARG A 130 -10.26 -11.32 8.13
N ILE A 131 -9.47 -10.57 7.36
CA ILE A 131 -9.21 -9.15 7.61
C ILE A 131 -10.52 -8.38 7.62
N GLN A 132 -11.46 -8.65 6.71
CA GLN A 132 -12.77 -8.01 6.69
C GLN A 132 -13.62 -8.29 7.96
N GLN A 133 -13.36 -9.37 8.66
CA GLN A 133 -14.02 -9.74 9.90
C GLN A 133 -13.31 -9.21 11.15
N SER A 134 -12.14 -8.62 10.97
CA SER A 134 -11.29 -8.13 12.07
C SER A 134 -11.84 -6.85 12.68
N LYS A 135 -11.95 -6.82 14.00
CA LYS A 135 -12.24 -5.59 14.75
C LYS A 135 -11.11 -4.57 14.67
N VAL A 136 -9.87 -5.04 14.48
CA VAL A 136 -8.71 -4.16 14.25
C VAL A 136 -8.91 -3.37 12.95
N LEU A 137 -9.40 -4.01 11.87
CA LEU A 137 -9.72 -3.30 10.63
C LEU A 137 -10.88 -2.32 10.84
N ALA A 138 -11.94 -2.72 11.53
CA ALA A 138 -13.07 -1.83 11.82
C ALA A 138 -12.63 -0.57 12.60
N ILE A 139 -11.70 -0.72 13.54
CA ILE A 139 -11.09 0.43 14.26
C ILE A 139 -10.20 1.24 13.30
N ALA A 140 -9.43 0.57 12.44
CA ALA A 140 -8.62 1.27 11.44
C ALA A 140 -9.48 2.05 10.44
N ASP A 141 -10.64 1.54 10.02
CA ASP A 141 -11.56 2.25 9.14
C ASP A 141 -12.10 3.54 9.78
N ALA A 142 -12.42 3.49 11.06
CA ALA A 142 -12.93 4.64 11.81
C ALA A 142 -11.86 5.67 12.19
N ALA A 143 -10.57 5.29 12.17
CA ALA A 143 -9.48 6.16 12.61
C ALA A 143 -9.25 7.33 11.65
N PRO A 144 -9.02 8.57 12.13
CA PRO A 144 -8.51 9.66 11.30
C PRO A 144 -7.14 9.32 10.71
N LYS A 145 -6.96 9.51 9.38
CA LYS A 145 -5.74 9.12 8.65
C LYS A 145 -4.77 10.28 8.41
N GLY A 146 -5.20 11.54 8.66
CA GLY A 146 -4.42 12.71 8.30
C GLY A 146 -4.41 12.95 6.79
N ALA A 147 -3.24 12.91 6.17
CA ALA A 147 -3.06 13.12 4.74
C ALA A 147 -2.65 11.83 4.00
N HIS A 148 -3.04 11.70 2.74
CA HIS A 148 -2.60 10.63 1.85
C HIS A 148 -1.62 11.19 0.82
N LEU A 149 -0.32 10.89 0.95
CA LEU A 149 0.75 11.56 0.24
C LEU A 149 1.32 10.79 -0.95
N HIS A 150 0.98 9.49 -1.06
CA HIS A 150 1.44 8.64 -2.16
C HIS A 150 0.29 7.78 -2.70
N ILE A 151 -0.32 8.26 -3.77
CA ILE A 151 -1.40 7.58 -4.47
C ILE A 151 -1.37 7.90 -5.96
N HIS A 152 -1.41 6.86 -6.80
CA HIS A 152 -1.51 6.99 -8.23
C HIS A 152 -2.94 7.32 -8.66
N PHE A 153 -3.09 8.41 -9.38
CA PHE A 153 -4.38 9.01 -9.74
C PHE A 153 -5.37 8.03 -10.36
N ASN A 154 -4.92 7.16 -11.27
CA ASN A 154 -5.79 6.31 -12.06
C ASN A 154 -6.21 5.00 -11.36
N THR A 155 -5.80 4.74 -10.14
CA THR A 155 -5.99 3.45 -9.46
C THR A 155 -6.67 3.55 -8.10
N GLU A 156 -7.36 4.65 -7.82
CA GLU A 156 -8.09 4.82 -6.55
C GLU A 156 -9.46 4.11 -6.57
N LEU A 157 -10.23 4.25 -7.64
CA LEU A 157 -11.55 3.63 -7.74
C LEU A 157 -11.49 2.24 -8.36
N PRO A 158 -12.40 1.33 -7.94
CA PRO A 158 -12.47 -0.02 -8.49
C PRO A 158 -12.74 -0.06 -10.00
N PRO A 159 -12.16 -1.00 -10.75
CA PRO A 159 -12.41 -1.14 -12.18
C PRO A 159 -13.88 -1.39 -12.52
N GLU A 160 -14.65 -2.02 -11.63
CA GLU A 160 -16.08 -2.27 -11.79
C GLU A 160 -16.87 -0.98 -11.92
N GLU A 161 -16.54 0.02 -11.12
CA GLU A 161 -17.21 1.34 -11.17
C GLU A 161 -16.93 2.03 -12.51
N LEU A 162 -15.70 1.95 -13.00
CA LEU A 162 -15.31 2.52 -14.30
C LEU A 162 -15.99 1.79 -15.48
N LEU A 163 -16.03 0.46 -15.42
CA LEU A 163 -16.71 -0.37 -16.43
C LEU A 163 -18.22 -0.12 -16.43
N GLN A 164 -18.84 -0.02 -15.26
CA GLN A 164 -20.25 0.33 -15.11
C GLN A 164 -20.53 1.74 -15.64
N TYR A 165 -19.65 2.72 -15.37
CA TYR A 165 -19.77 4.06 -15.92
C TYR A 165 -19.77 4.02 -17.45
N ALA A 166 -18.76 3.37 -18.04
CA ALA A 166 -18.65 3.26 -19.50
C ALA A 166 -19.86 2.55 -20.15
N ARG A 167 -20.44 1.54 -19.47
CA ARG A 167 -21.63 0.83 -19.92
C ARG A 167 -22.90 1.68 -19.89
N ASN A 168 -23.06 2.49 -18.84
CA ASN A 168 -24.29 3.20 -18.56
C ASN A 168 -24.39 4.57 -19.25
N HIS A 169 -23.30 5.06 -19.84
CA HIS A 169 -23.25 6.34 -20.55
C HIS A 169 -23.64 6.18 -22.01
N PRO A 170 -24.85 6.64 -22.43
CA PRO A 170 -25.34 6.45 -23.81
C PRO A 170 -24.43 7.08 -24.87
N GLU A 171 -23.79 8.21 -24.53
CA GLU A 171 -22.88 8.96 -25.41
C GLU A 171 -21.64 8.16 -25.80
N LEU A 172 -21.23 7.19 -24.96
CA LEU A 172 -20.06 6.34 -25.18
C LEU A 172 -20.35 5.12 -26.06
N LYS A 173 -21.59 4.85 -26.41
CA LYS A 173 -21.99 3.64 -27.15
C LYS A 173 -21.20 3.48 -28.45
N ASP A 174 -21.02 4.58 -29.19
CA ASP A 174 -20.39 4.57 -30.51
C ASP A 174 -18.93 5.07 -30.49
N THR A 175 -18.48 5.72 -29.42
CA THR A 175 -17.17 6.38 -29.30
C THR A 175 -16.20 5.65 -28.38
N PHE A 176 -16.68 4.90 -27.40
CA PHE A 176 -15.82 4.14 -26.48
C PHE A 176 -15.39 2.83 -27.10
N VAL A 177 -14.07 2.63 -27.20
CA VAL A 177 -13.46 1.57 -27.97
C VAL A 177 -12.42 0.78 -27.18
N ILE A 178 -12.24 -0.48 -27.56
CA ILE A 178 -11.22 -1.38 -27.03
C ILE A 178 -10.28 -1.82 -28.14
N ARG A 179 -9.02 -2.03 -27.79
CA ARG A 179 -7.97 -2.60 -28.64
C ARG A 179 -7.19 -3.66 -27.87
N SER A 180 -6.70 -4.67 -28.57
CA SER A 180 -5.79 -5.68 -28.06
C SER A 180 -4.46 -5.65 -28.83
N ASP A 181 -3.37 -6.10 -28.19
CA ASP A 181 -2.06 -6.28 -28.85
C ASP A 181 -2.04 -7.48 -29.81
N ARG A 182 -3.09 -8.30 -29.83
CA ARG A 182 -3.23 -9.52 -30.63
C ARG A 182 -4.68 -9.86 -30.94
N PRO A 183 -4.98 -10.69 -31.96
CA PRO A 183 -6.32 -11.22 -32.16
C PRO A 183 -6.71 -12.20 -31.05
N LEU A 184 -7.98 -12.19 -30.64
CA LEU A 184 -8.55 -13.00 -29.55
C LEU A 184 -9.27 -14.23 -30.11
N ARG A 185 -8.54 -15.33 -30.37
CA ARG A 185 -9.03 -16.53 -31.08
C ARG A 185 -9.18 -17.75 -30.19
N ASN A 186 -8.37 -17.84 -29.15
CA ASN A 186 -8.30 -19.01 -28.28
C ASN A 186 -7.95 -18.60 -26.84
N ALA A 187 -8.04 -19.56 -25.92
CA ALA A 187 -7.80 -19.34 -24.49
C ALA A 187 -6.47 -18.67 -24.16
N ASN A 188 -5.40 -19.03 -24.89
CA ASN A 188 -4.08 -18.45 -24.69
C ASN A 188 -4.04 -16.98 -25.13
N ASP A 189 -4.69 -16.64 -26.26
CA ASP A 189 -4.81 -15.26 -26.72
C ASP A 189 -5.54 -14.42 -25.66
N PHE A 190 -6.69 -14.88 -25.15
CA PHE A 190 -7.42 -14.19 -24.07
C PHE A 190 -6.58 -14.04 -22.79
N GLN A 191 -5.79 -15.04 -22.44
CA GLN A 191 -4.96 -14.98 -21.25
C GLN A 191 -3.81 -13.97 -21.38
N GLN A 192 -3.14 -13.94 -22.55
CA GLN A 192 -1.94 -13.15 -22.76
C GLN A 192 -2.18 -11.77 -23.34
N ALA A 193 -3.39 -11.49 -23.87
CA ALA A 193 -3.70 -10.23 -24.52
C ALA A 193 -3.50 -9.04 -23.58
N GLU A 194 -2.82 -8.03 -24.07
CA GLU A 194 -2.80 -6.70 -23.50
C GLU A 194 -3.92 -5.86 -24.10
N ILE A 195 -4.70 -5.19 -23.25
CA ILE A 195 -5.86 -4.41 -23.67
C ILE A 195 -5.69 -2.95 -23.28
N VAL A 196 -6.22 -2.06 -24.11
CA VAL A 196 -6.32 -0.64 -23.85
C VAL A 196 -7.67 -0.12 -24.33
N PHE A 197 -8.16 0.93 -23.68
CA PHE A 197 -9.38 1.65 -24.05
C PHE A 197 -9.07 3.05 -24.55
N SER A 198 -10.00 3.62 -25.29
CA SER A 198 -9.95 5.02 -25.72
C SER A 198 -11.36 5.52 -26.08
N VAL A 199 -11.48 6.82 -26.27
CA VAL A 199 -12.65 7.45 -26.90
C VAL A 199 -12.19 8.06 -28.23
N ILE A 200 -12.82 7.63 -29.33
CA ILE A 200 -12.53 8.16 -30.67
C ILE A 200 -13.84 8.43 -31.43
N THR A 201 -13.81 9.29 -32.42
CA THR A 201 -14.98 9.53 -33.28
C THR A 201 -15.41 8.24 -33.99
N GLY A 202 -16.71 7.95 -33.94
CA GLY A 202 -17.25 6.64 -34.35
C GLY A 202 -17.19 6.30 -35.84
N ASP A 203 -16.92 7.29 -36.71
CA ASP A 203 -17.07 7.15 -38.16
C ASP A 203 -16.07 6.16 -38.83
N ASN A 204 -14.97 5.83 -38.12
CA ASN A 204 -13.89 4.99 -38.65
C ASN A 204 -13.57 3.75 -37.80
N VAL A 205 -14.43 3.40 -36.85
CA VAL A 205 -14.19 2.23 -35.98
C VAL A 205 -14.66 0.96 -36.71
N CYS A 206 -13.73 0.14 -37.15
CA CYS A 206 -14.03 -1.07 -37.92
C CYS A 206 -13.10 -2.26 -37.60
N GLY A 207 -12.37 -2.20 -36.47
CA GLY A 207 -11.53 -3.31 -36.01
C GLY A 207 -12.38 -4.47 -35.51
N ASP A 208 -11.93 -5.68 -35.76
CA ASP A 208 -12.53 -6.92 -35.26
C ASP A 208 -11.47 -7.73 -34.49
N LEU A 209 -11.47 -7.62 -33.17
CA LEU A 209 -10.51 -8.29 -32.29
C LEU A 209 -10.59 -9.82 -32.36
N PHE A 210 -11.70 -10.37 -32.81
CA PHE A 210 -11.90 -11.82 -32.94
C PHE A 210 -11.55 -12.37 -34.32
N SER A 211 -11.25 -11.51 -35.28
CA SER A 211 -10.87 -11.90 -36.65
C SER A 211 -9.42 -12.39 -36.72
N ASN A 212 -9.18 -13.41 -37.57
CA ASN A 212 -7.84 -13.83 -37.93
C ASN A 212 -7.03 -12.77 -38.70
N GLN A 213 -7.72 -11.77 -39.28
CA GLN A 213 -7.13 -10.68 -40.03
C GLN A 213 -6.83 -9.44 -39.16
N TYR A 214 -7.13 -9.50 -37.88
CA TYR A 214 -6.87 -8.39 -36.93
C TYR A 214 -5.36 -8.09 -36.83
N GLN A 215 -4.98 -6.85 -37.10
CA GLN A 215 -3.59 -6.38 -37.04
C GLN A 215 -3.51 -5.12 -36.18
N PRO A 216 -3.07 -5.23 -34.90
CA PRO A 216 -3.09 -4.12 -33.97
C PRO A 216 -2.17 -2.97 -34.34
N ASP A 217 -1.00 -3.22 -34.92
CA ASP A 217 0.05 -2.21 -35.07
C ASP A 217 -0.07 -1.36 -36.36
N LEU A 218 -0.57 -1.94 -37.45
CA LEU A 218 -0.61 -1.29 -38.76
C LEU A 218 -1.83 -0.38 -38.97
N GLN A 219 -2.80 -0.35 -38.06
CA GLN A 219 -4.13 0.23 -38.31
C GLN A 219 -4.62 1.19 -37.22
N ILE A 220 -3.75 1.56 -36.27
CA ILE A 220 -4.16 2.43 -35.13
C ILE A 220 -4.66 3.79 -35.65
N ALA A 221 -3.91 4.44 -36.52
CA ALA A 221 -4.24 5.76 -37.06
C ALA A 221 -5.49 5.79 -37.95
N GLN A 222 -5.95 4.63 -38.45
CA GLN A 222 -7.11 4.50 -39.32
C GLN A 222 -8.37 3.98 -38.60
N GLY A 223 -8.35 3.86 -37.29
CA GLY A 223 -9.45 3.28 -36.51
C GLY A 223 -9.63 1.77 -36.65
N LYS A 224 -8.90 1.10 -37.55
CA LYS A 224 -9.05 -0.33 -37.88
C LYS A 224 -8.55 -1.26 -36.78
N ALA A 225 -7.73 -0.78 -35.87
CA ALA A 225 -7.28 -1.53 -34.68
C ALA A 225 -8.27 -1.46 -33.51
N TRP A 226 -9.30 -0.61 -33.62
CA TRP A 226 -10.25 -0.37 -32.56
C TRP A 226 -11.60 -1.01 -32.86
N MET A 227 -12.20 -1.65 -31.84
CA MET A 227 -13.55 -2.21 -31.86
C MET A 227 -14.41 -1.44 -30.87
N ARG A 228 -15.69 -1.17 -31.18
CA ARG A 228 -16.62 -0.58 -30.22
C ARG A 228 -16.76 -1.48 -29.00
N TRP A 229 -16.71 -0.90 -27.82
CA TRP A 229 -16.86 -1.66 -26.58
C TRP A 229 -18.22 -2.36 -26.49
N SER A 230 -19.28 -1.69 -26.91
CA SER A 230 -20.62 -2.27 -27.01
C SER A 230 -20.66 -3.54 -27.86
N GLU A 231 -20.08 -3.48 -29.08
CA GLU A 231 -19.98 -4.62 -29.98
C GLU A 231 -19.07 -5.73 -29.43
N PHE A 232 -17.95 -5.37 -28.82
CA PHE A 232 -17.06 -6.35 -28.18
C PHE A 232 -17.79 -7.15 -27.11
N ARG A 233 -18.56 -6.50 -26.23
CA ARG A 233 -19.32 -7.15 -25.16
C ARG A 233 -20.35 -8.14 -25.69
N GLU A 234 -21.13 -7.72 -26.70
CA GLU A 234 -22.13 -8.59 -27.36
C GLU A 234 -21.50 -9.82 -27.97
N ARG A 235 -20.40 -9.65 -28.72
CA ARG A 235 -19.71 -10.76 -29.39
C ARG A 235 -18.92 -11.64 -28.44
N PHE A 236 -18.34 -11.10 -27.38
CA PHE A 236 -17.59 -11.84 -26.38
C PHE A 236 -18.45 -12.98 -25.79
N ALA A 237 -19.68 -12.70 -25.41
CA ALA A 237 -20.60 -13.68 -24.85
C ALA A 237 -20.93 -14.83 -25.82
N SER A 238 -20.87 -14.60 -27.15
CA SER A 238 -21.15 -15.60 -28.18
C SER A 238 -19.91 -16.41 -28.62
N ILE A 239 -18.73 -15.82 -28.56
CA ILE A 239 -17.47 -16.40 -29.07
C ILE A 239 -16.74 -17.18 -27.97
N VAL A 240 -16.75 -16.67 -26.74
CA VAL A 240 -16.10 -17.33 -25.61
C VAL A 240 -16.89 -18.59 -25.26
N PRO A 241 -16.30 -19.80 -25.31
CA PRO A 241 -17.01 -21.03 -24.96
C PRO A 241 -17.68 -20.91 -23.58
N ARG A 242 -18.90 -21.48 -23.44
CA ARG A 242 -19.66 -21.46 -22.18
C ARG A 242 -18.84 -21.91 -20.97
N LEU A 243 -17.88 -22.82 -21.17
CA LEU A 243 -16.96 -23.27 -20.13
C LEU A 243 -16.05 -22.15 -19.62
N TYR A 244 -15.67 -21.19 -20.48
CA TYR A 244 -14.91 -20.02 -20.10
C TYR A 244 -15.78 -18.90 -19.52
N ALA A 245 -17.01 -18.76 -20.04
CA ALA A 245 -17.96 -17.78 -19.49
C ALA A 245 -18.30 -18.07 -18.03
N THR A 246 -18.36 -19.35 -17.63
CA THR A 246 -18.57 -19.76 -16.22
C THR A 246 -17.39 -19.46 -15.31
N LEU A 247 -16.17 -19.28 -15.82
CA LEU A 247 -15.02 -18.86 -15.02
C LEU A 247 -15.12 -17.40 -14.61
N TRP A 248 -15.91 -16.59 -15.29
CA TRP A 248 -16.11 -15.16 -15.02
C TRP A 248 -17.50 -14.82 -14.50
N THR A 249 -18.39 -15.82 -14.31
CA THR A 249 -19.66 -15.63 -13.60
C THR A 249 -19.41 -15.78 -12.10
N GLU A 250 -19.38 -14.67 -11.40
CA GLU A 250 -19.24 -14.64 -9.94
C GLU A 250 -20.60 -14.73 -9.25
N THR A 251 -20.61 -15.37 -8.09
CA THR A 251 -21.74 -15.26 -7.14
C THR A 251 -21.64 -13.88 -6.49
N LEU A 252 -22.52 -12.97 -6.90
CA LEU A 252 -22.55 -11.60 -6.39
C LEU A 252 -22.88 -11.58 -4.91
N GLN A 253 -22.11 -10.83 -4.14
CA GLN A 253 -22.47 -10.46 -2.79
C GLN A 253 -23.45 -9.27 -2.82
N PRO A 254 -24.31 -9.12 -1.80
CA PRO A 254 -25.20 -7.96 -1.74
C PRO A 254 -24.43 -6.65 -1.82
N GLY A 255 -24.76 -5.81 -2.81
CA GLY A 255 -24.10 -4.51 -3.06
C GLY A 255 -22.94 -4.53 -4.06
N GLU A 256 -22.58 -5.70 -4.61
CA GLU A 256 -21.57 -5.75 -5.69
C GLU A 256 -22.15 -5.33 -7.04
N ILE A 257 -21.29 -4.66 -7.83
CA ILE A 257 -21.63 -4.23 -9.19
C ILE A 257 -21.65 -5.46 -10.10
N HIS A 258 -22.79 -5.69 -10.75
CA HIS A 258 -22.92 -6.76 -11.75
C HIS A 258 -22.07 -6.42 -12.99
N LEU A 259 -21.13 -7.32 -13.32
CA LEU A 259 -20.35 -7.30 -14.55
C LEU A 259 -20.83 -8.40 -15.50
N ASP A 260 -20.87 -8.10 -16.79
CA ASP A 260 -21.01 -9.13 -17.79
C ASP A 260 -19.70 -9.93 -18.00
N PRO A 261 -19.72 -11.02 -18.80
CA PRO A 261 -18.52 -11.84 -19.00
C PRO A 261 -17.33 -11.09 -19.59
N ALA A 262 -17.55 -10.11 -20.49
CA ALA A 262 -16.49 -9.31 -21.07
C ALA A 262 -15.88 -8.34 -20.04
N GLU A 263 -16.73 -7.70 -19.26
CA GLU A 263 -16.32 -6.81 -18.17
C GLU A 263 -15.55 -7.57 -17.07
N SER A 264 -16.01 -8.77 -16.71
CA SER A 264 -15.33 -9.65 -15.76
C SER A 264 -13.96 -10.06 -16.23
N TRP A 265 -13.82 -10.41 -17.53
CA TRP A 265 -12.52 -10.71 -18.16
C TRP A 265 -11.58 -9.49 -18.14
N VAL A 266 -12.08 -8.31 -18.47
CA VAL A 266 -11.30 -7.05 -18.43
C VAL A 266 -10.84 -6.76 -17.01
N ARG A 267 -11.74 -6.88 -16.01
CA ARG A 267 -11.41 -6.69 -14.61
C ARG A 267 -10.26 -7.59 -14.17
N GLU A 268 -10.25 -8.89 -14.54
CA GLU A 268 -9.15 -9.81 -14.22
C GLU A 268 -7.80 -9.36 -14.79
N LYS A 269 -7.81 -8.61 -15.90
CA LYS A 269 -6.58 -8.00 -16.47
C LYS A 269 -6.08 -6.80 -15.69
N MET A 270 -6.93 -6.19 -14.88
CA MET A 270 -6.65 -4.95 -14.15
C MET A 270 -6.24 -5.17 -12.71
N ILE A 271 -6.49 -6.35 -12.14
CA ILE A 271 -6.28 -6.63 -10.73
C ILE A 271 -5.25 -7.73 -10.48
N VAL A 272 -4.57 -7.65 -9.33
CA VAL A 272 -3.68 -8.70 -8.83
C VAL A 272 -4.49 -9.63 -7.93
N THR A 273 -4.80 -10.83 -8.43
CA THR A 273 -5.56 -11.82 -7.66
C THR A 273 -4.66 -12.67 -6.78
N GLN A 274 -5.24 -13.30 -5.73
CA GLN A 274 -4.56 -14.27 -4.88
C GLN A 274 -3.91 -15.40 -5.70
N ARG A 275 -4.64 -15.94 -6.68
CA ARG A 275 -4.16 -17.00 -7.56
C ARG A 275 -2.95 -16.54 -8.38
N LEU A 276 -3.01 -15.34 -8.94
CA LEU A 276 -1.90 -14.77 -9.69
C LEU A 276 -0.67 -14.63 -8.78
N LYS A 277 -0.83 -14.05 -7.60
CA LYS A 277 0.27 -13.70 -6.70
C LYS A 277 0.92 -14.92 -6.02
N TYR A 278 0.14 -15.90 -5.54
CA TYR A 278 0.67 -16.92 -4.63
C TYR A 278 0.65 -18.35 -5.17
N GLU A 279 -0.15 -18.66 -6.18
CA GLU A 279 -0.30 -20.04 -6.68
C GLU A 279 0.52 -20.32 -7.94
N ARG A 280 0.85 -19.29 -8.72
CA ARG A 280 1.74 -19.41 -9.87
C ARG A 280 3.16 -19.06 -9.44
N ALA A 281 4.15 -19.77 -9.94
CA ALA A 281 5.57 -19.44 -9.76
C ALA A 281 5.89 -18.15 -10.55
N ILE A 282 5.52 -16.99 -10.00
CA ILE A 282 5.59 -15.70 -10.67
C ILE A 282 6.83 -14.97 -10.20
N THR A 283 7.64 -14.55 -11.17
CA THR A 283 8.81 -13.70 -10.92
C THR A 283 8.38 -12.25 -10.68
N HIS A 284 9.24 -11.47 -10.03
CA HIS A 284 9.09 -10.02 -9.88
C HIS A 284 8.79 -9.31 -11.21
N ASN A 285 9.52 -9.67 -12.28
CA ASN A 285 9.28 -9.11 -13.61
C ASN A 285 7.90 -9.42 -14.17
N HIS A 286 7.36 -10.61 -13.90
CA HIS A 286 6.01 -10.97 -14.32
C HIS A 286 4.95 -10.16 -13.56
N MET A 287 5.14 -9.95 -12.25
CA MET A 287 4.25 -9.10 -11.46
C MET A 287 4.21 -7.67 -12.00
N TRP A 288 5.37 -7.09 -12.33
CA TRP A 288 5.44 -5.78 -12.98
C TRP A 288 4.76 -5.74 -14.34
N ALA A 289 4.87 -6.80 -15.15
CA ALA A 289 4.18 -6.88 -16.44
C ALA A 289 2.66 -6.88 -16.28
N CYS A 290 2.13 -7.68 -15.35
CA CYS A 290 0.70 -7.71 -15.01
C CYS A 290 0.22 -6.36 -14.47
N PHE A 291 0.98 -5.76 -13.57
CA PHE A 291 0.68 -4.44 -13.00
C PHE A 291 0.63 -3.36 -14.09
N ASN A 292 1.63 -3.30 -14.97
CA ASN A 292 1.68 -2.34 -16.07
C ASN A 292 0.51 -2.55 -17.06
N GLN A 293 0.10 -3.79 -17.33
CA GLN A 293 -1.09 -4.07 -18.12
C GLN A 293 -2.34 -3.50 -17.47
N GLY A 294 -2.51 -3.76 -16.17
CA GLY A 294 -3.64 -3.23 -15.40
C GLY A 294 -3.69 -1.70 -15.45
N THR A 295 -2.59 -1.03 -15.15
CA THR A 295 -2.54 0.45 -15.14
C THR A 295 -2.81 1.07 -16.52
N ARG A 296 -2.39 0.40 -17.63
CA ARG A 296 -2.74 0.86 -19.00
C ARG A 296 -4.24 0.76 -19.28
N ALA A 297 -4.87 -0.34 -18.86
CA ALA A 297 -6.33 -0.51 -18.98
C ALA A 297 -7.09 0.53 -18.15
N PHE A 298 -6.69 0.71 -16.88
CA PHE A 298 -7.24 1.77 -16.02
C PHE A 298 -7.15 3.15 -16.67
N LYS A 299 -5.96 3.51 -17.20
CA LYS A 299 -5.74 4.80 -17.84
C LYS A 299 -6.74 5.05 -18.97
N GLY A 300 -6.97 4.07 -19.85
CA GLY A 300 -7.91 4.20 -20.95
C GLY A 300 -9.36 4.30 -20.51
N LEU A 301 -9.72 3.67 -19.40
CA LEU A 301 -11.08 3.72 -18.84
C LEU A 301 -11.42 5.07 -18.19
N LEU A 302 -10.42 5.89 -17.83
CA LEU A 302 -10.68 7.16 -17.15
C LEU A 302 -10.23 8.41 -17.92
N ASN A 303 -9.50 8.27 -19.03
CA ASN A 303 -8.95 9.40 -19.76
C ASN A 303 -9.90 9.89 -20.86
N TYR A 304 -11.11 10.35 -20.48
CA TYR A 304 -12.03 11.14 -21.29
C TYR A 304 -12.87 12.05 -20.39
N GLU A 305 -13.41 13.15 -20.92
CA GLU A 305 -13.93 14.30 -20.15
C GLU A 305 -14.96 13.92 -19.08
N GLY A 306 -16.01 13.20 -19.47
CA GLY A 306 -17.13 12.89 -18.56
C GLY A 306 -16.73 12.00 -17.41
N VAL A 307 -16.00 10.89 -17.70
CA VAL A 307 -15.51 10.00 -16.63
C VAL A 307 -14.47 10.68 -15.77
N TYR A 308 -13.61 11.52 -16.33
CA TYR A 308 -12.57 12.23 -15.59
C TYR A 308 -13.18 13.09 -14.48
N ARG A 309 -14.22 13.85 -14.82
CA ARG A 309 -14.98 14.67 -13.87
C ARG A 309 -15.69 13.82 -12.81
N TRP A 310 -16.41 12.79 -13.24
CA TRP A 310 -17.10 11.86 -12.37
C TRP A 310 -16.13 11.17 -11.40
N TYR A 311 -14.99 10.71 -11.92
CA TYR A 311 -13.96 10.02 -11.17
C TYR A 311 -13.39 10.87 -10.03
N ILE A 312 -13.06 12.14 -10.31
CA ILE A 312 -12.51 13.05 -9.30
C ILE A 312 -13.51 13.27 -8.17
N GLY A 313 -14.78 13.49 -8.49
CA GLY A 313 -15.82 13.65 -7.47
C GLY A 313 -15.96 12.41 -6.57
N HIS A 314 -15.92 11.20 -7.14
CA HIS A 314 -16.01 9.94 -6.39
C HIS A 314 -14.74 9.65 -5.60
N LEU A 315 -13.56 9.95 -6.15
CA LEU A 315 -12.28 9.84 -5.49
C LEU A 315 -12.24 10.71 -4.22
N ILE A 316 -12.66 11.96 -4.30
CA ILE A 316 -12.72 12.87 -3.15
C ILE A 316 -13.70 12.32 -2.10
N GLN A 317 -14.88 11.84 -2.52
CA GLN A 317 -15.83 11.22 -1.60
C GLN A 317 -15.24 10.00 -0.90
N SER A 318 -14.57 9.14 -1.66
CA SER A 318 -13.86 7.98 -1.11
C SER A 318 -12.82 8.35 -0.04
N MET A 319 -12.06 9.43 -0.26
CA MET A 319 -11.09 9.93 0.72
C MET A 319 -11.78 10.43 1.99
N ILE A 320 -12.89 11.17 1.85
CA ILE A 320 -13.69 11.64 2.98
C ILE A 320 -14.22 10.46 3.80
N ASP A 321 -14.74 9.43 3.14
CA ASP A 321 -15.27 8.22 3.78
C ASP A 321 -14.19 7.42 4.50
N GLN A 322 -12.94 7.50 4.04
CA GLN A 322 -11.77 6.91 4.70
C GLN A 322 -11.14 7.83 5.78
N HIS A 323 -11.75 8.95 6.11
CA HIS A 323 -11.24 9.93 7.08
C HIS A 323 -9.87 10.53 6.68
N ILE A 324 -9.65 10.74 5.38
CA ILE A 324 -8.49 11.42 4.81
C ILE A 324 -8.85 12.88 4.57
N MET A 325 -8.14 13.81 5.20
CA MET A 325 -8.46 15.23 5.15
C MET A 325 -7.75 16.02 4.03
N TYR A 326 -6.77 15.41 3.38
CA TYR A 326 -5.95 16.00 2.31
C TYR A 326 -5.22 14.90 1.53
N ALA A 327 -5.01 15.11 0.23
CA ALA A 327 -4.27 14.14 -0.59
C ALA A 327 -3.34 14.80 -1.62
N GLU A 328 -2.30 14.05 -2.01
CA GLU A 328 -1.40 14.40 -3.11
C GLU A 328 -1.39 13.28 -4.13
N LEU A 329 -1.93 13.55 -5.33
CA LEU A 329 -2.15 12.57 -6.37
C LEU A 329 -1.03 12.59 -7.40
N ARG A 330 -0.68 11.42 -7.93
CA ARG A 330 0.32 11.21 -8.98
C ARG A 330 -0.33 10.82 -10.32
N PRO A 331 -0.86 11.78 -11.11
CA PRO A 331 -1.33 11.48 -12.47
C PRO A 331 -0.16 11.29 -13.42
N MET A 332 -0.27 10.29 -14.31
CA MET A 332 0.67 10.10 -15.42
C MET A 332 0.27 11.00 -16.59
N LEU A 333 0.87 12.17 -16.71
CA LEU A 333 0.53 13.20 -17.69
C LEU A 333 1.29 13.05 -19.04
N MET A 334 1.54 11.81 -19.48
CA MET A 334 2.22 11.52 -20.74
C MET A 334 1.38 11.84 -21.97
N ASP A 335 0.06 11.67 -21.89
CA ASP A 335 -0.87 12.07 -22.94
C ASP A 335 -1.14 13.56 -22.81
N LYS A 336 -0.83 14.32 -23.86
CA LYS A 336 -0.91 15.79 -23.82
C LYS A 336 -2.36 16.31 -23.77
N ALA A 337 -3.33 15.45 -24.09
CA ALA A 337 -4.75 15.75 -23.98
C ALA A 337 -5.56 14.49 -23.77
N ILE A 338 -6.79 14.65 -23.27
CA ILE A 338 -7.82 13.63 -23.20
C ILE A 338 -9.02 14.04 -24.08
N PRO A 339 -9.72 13.10 -24.75
CA PRO A 339 -10.86 13.44 -25.58
C PRO A 339 -12.10 13.79 -24.75
N SER A 340 -13.01 14.60 -25.34
CA SER A 340 -14.40 14.67 -24.92
C SER A 340 -15.13 13.34 -25.18
N ASP A 341 -16.30 13.14 -24.57
CA ASP A 341 -17.06 11.87 -24.68
C ASP A 341 -17.50 11.56 -26.13
N ASP A 342 -17.64 12.57 -26.97
CA ASP A 342 -17.91 12.43 -28.42
C ASP A 342 -16.64 12.26 -29.28
N GLY A 343 -15.44 12.31 -28.66
CA GLY A 343 -14.14 12.20 -29.32
C GLY A 343 -13.73 13.39 -30.19
N ARG A 344 -14.52 14.45 -30.25
CA ARG A 344 -14.31 15.59 -31.17
C ARG A 344 -13.40 16.69 -30.62
N ARG A 345 -13.42 16.92 -29.32
CA ARG A 345 -12.57 17.90 -28.64
C ARG A 345 -11.44 17.20 -27.91
N GLN A 346 -10.35 17.93 -27.70
CA GLN A 346 -9.21 17.48 -26.91
C GLN A 346 -8.99 18.46 -25.75
N LEU A 347 -8.99 17.94 -24.54
CA LEU A 347 -8.74 18.69 -23.31
C LEU A 347 -7.27 18.56 -22.93
N ASP A 348 -6.54 19.64 -23.01
CA ASP A 348 -5.13 19.70 -22.62
C ASP A 348 -4.95 19.57 -21.09
N HIS A 349 -3.70 19.54 -20.62
CA HIS A 349 -3.40 19.43 -19.19
C HIS A 349 -3.99 20.58 -18.37
N ARG A 350 -4.05 21.79 -18.92
CA ARG A 350 -4.66 22.93 -18.24
C ARG A 350 -6.13 22.65 -17.96
N SER A 351 -6.87 22.24 -18.98
CA SER A 351 -8.30 21.90 -18.85
C SER A 351 -8.53 20.77 -17.87
N GLN A 352 -7.66 19.75 -17.85
CA GLN A 352 -7.72 18.66 -16.87
C GLN A 352 -7.52 19.17 -15.43
N MET A 353 -6.56 20.07 -15.20
CA MET A 353 -6.33 20.68 -13.87
C MET A 353 -7.49 21.59 -13.46
N ASP A 354 -8.10 22.32 -14.40
CA ASP A 354 -9.29 23.14 -14.12
C ASP A 354 -10.46 22.25 -13.64
N ILE A 355 -10.69 21.08 -14.27
CA ILE A 355 -11.70 20.10 -13.81
C ILE A 355 -11.41 19.62 -12.38
N ILE A 356 -10.15 19.31 -12.04
CA ILE A 356 -9.79 18.90 -10.69
C ILE A 356 -10.14 19.99 -9.68
N LEU A 357 -9.79 21.25 -9.97
CA LEU A 357 -10.08 22.39 -9.09
C LEU A 357 -11.57 22.65 -8.95
N GLU A 358 -12.35 22.50 -10.02
CA GLU A 358 -13.80 22.64 -10.00
C GLU A 358 -14.45 21.60 -9.08
N GLU A 359 -14.09 20.32 -9.21
CA GLU A 359 -14.66 19.26 -8.40
C GLU A 359 -14.23 19.36 -6.92
N VAL A 360 -12.99 19.78 -6.63
CA VAL A 360 -12.56 20.09 -5.26
C VAL A 360 -13.40 21.21 -4.65
N ARG A 361 -13.57 22.34 -5.38
CA ARG A 361 -14.37 23.47 -4.90
C ARG A 361 -15.83 23.08 -4.69
N LYS A 362 -16.41 22.33 -5.62
CA LYS A 362 -17.77 21.82 -5.52
C LYS A 362 -17.95 20.98 -4.25
N LYS A 363 -17.05 20.00 -4.01
CA LYS A 363 -17.12 19.14 -2.82
C LYS A 363 -16.93 19.95 -1.53
N GLN A 364 -16.00 20.89 -1.50
CA GLN A 364 -15.80 21.75 -0.34
C GLN A 364 -17.03 22.65 -0.07
N ALA A 365 -17.70 23.14 -1.10
CA ALA A 365 -18.94 23.90 -0.96
C ALA A 365 -20.09 23.02 -0.41
N GLU A 366 -20.22 21.78 -0.91
CA GLU A 366 -21.19 20.80 -0.38
C GLU A 366 -20.96 20.53 1.12
N LEU A 367 -19.71 20.31 1.52
CA LEU A 367 -19.33 20.08 2.93
C LEU A 367 -19.56 21.33 3.79
N ALA A 368 -19.25 22.51 3.27
CA ALA A 368 -19.46 23.77 4.00
C ALA A 368 -20.95 24.06 4.24
N ALA A 369 -21.82 23.71 3.29
CA ALA A 369 -23.27 23.88 3.42
C ALA A 369 -23.89 23.06 4.57
N VAL A 370 -23.20 21.98 5.02
CA VAL A 370 -23.62 21.13 6.13
C VAL A 370 -22.66 21.19 7.35
N ASP A 371 -21.83 22.23 7.43
CA ASP A 371 -20.84 22.46 8.49
C ASP A 371 -19.83 21.30 8.67
N GLN A 372 -19.45 20.64 7.57
CA GLN A 372 -18.52 19.50 7.57
C GLN A 372 -17.24 19.76 6.77
N LEU A 373 -16.91 21.01 6.48
CA LEU A 373 -15.70 21.36 5.72
C LEU A 373 -14.40 20.79 6.37
N ALA A 374 -14.41 20.62 7.68
CA ALA A 374 -13.29 20.02 8.42
C ALA A 374 -12.92 18.60 7.95
N LYS A 375 -13.81 17.88 7.30
CA LYS A 375 -13.52 16.53 6.74
C LYS A 375 -12.55 16.57 5.56
N PHE A 376 -12.56 17.66 4.74
CA PHE A 376 -11.69 17.81 3.59
C PHE A 376 -11.31 19.31 3.36
N PRO A 377 -10.64 19.93 4.35
CA PRO A 377 -10.50 21.39 4.40
C PRO A 377 -9.48 21.96 3.40
N PHE A 378 -8.54 21.14 2.93
CA PHE A 378 -7.39 21.57 2.12
C PHE A 378 -7.45 21.04 0.69
N GLY A 379 -8.46 20.23 0.35
CA GLY A 379 -8.60 19.66 -0.98
C GLY A 379 -7.49 18.63 -1.28
N LEU A 380 -7.01 18.66 -2.52
CA LEU A 380 -5.91 17.84 -3.00
C LEU A 380 -4.91 18.64 -3.83
N LYS A 381 -3.71 18.10 -4.02
CA LYS A 381 -2.67 18.64 -4.90
C LYS A 381 -2.13 17.55 -5.83
N ILE A 382 -1.36 17.97 -6.82
CA ILE A 382 -0.82 17.14 -7.87
C ILE A 382 0.70 17.14 -7.81
N ILE A 383 1.26 15.94 -7.73
CA ILE A 383 2.67 15.66 -7.98
C ILE A 383 2.77 15.26 -9.46
N TYR A 384 3.43 16.07 -10.28
CA TYR A 384 3.65 15.74 -11.69
C TYR A 384 4.55 14.52 -11.77
N CYS A 385 4.08 13.43 -12.37
CA CYS A 385 4.91 12.25 -12.51
C CYS A 385 5.08 11.79 -13.95
N THR A 386 6.26 11.23 -14.23
CA THR A 386 6.63 10.68 -15.53
C THR A 386 7.41 9.37 -15.35
N PRO A 387 7.31 8.40 -16.30
CA PRO A 387 8.03 7.16 -16.16
C PRO A 387 9.54 7.35 -16.36
N ARG A 388 10.34 6.69 -15.53
CA ARG A 388 11.81 6.70 -15.65
C ARG A 388 12.33 6.01 -16.91
N SER A 389 11.52 5.25 -17.62
CA SER A 389 11.92 4.51 -18.83
C SER A 389 11.93 5.33 -20.12
N ILE A 390 11.69 6.64 -20.08
CA ILE A 390 11.64 7.50 -21.29
C ILE A 390 13.03 7.99 -21.71
N PRO A 391 13.24 8.34 -23.00
CA PRO A 391 14.48 8.95 -23.46
C PRO A 391 14.69 10.33 -22.85
N ARG A 392 15.96 10.76 -22.72
CA ARG A 392 16.34 12.07 -22.14
C ARG A 392 15.66 13.27 -22.81
N ALA A 393 15.56 13.28 -24.15
CA ALA A 393 14.87 14.35 -24.87
C ALA A 393 13.38 14.44 -24.50
N ARG A 394 12.74 13.32 -24.19
CA ARG A 394 11.36 13.30 -23.71
C ARG A 394 11.29 13.79 -22.27
N MET A 395 12.23 13.40 -21.42
CA MET A 395 12.32 13.90 -20.03
C MET A 395 12.45 15.42 -19.98
N GLU A 396 13.29 16.01 -20.82
CA GLU A 396 13.41 17.48 -20.95
C GLU A 396 12.05 18.14 -21.26
N THR A 397 11.28 17.56 -22.18
CA THR A 397 9.92 18.03 -22.50
C THR A 397 8.97 17.92 -21.29
N GLU A 398 9.00 16.80 -20.57
CA GLU A 398 8.14 16.59 -19.40
C GLU A 398 8.47 17.57 -18.26
N LEU A 399 9.75 17.84 -18.03
CA LEU A 399 10.21 18.83 -17.04
C LEU A 399 9.72 20.26 -17.41
N ALA A 400 9.83 20.62 -18.69
CA ALA A 400 9.34 21.92 -19.18
C ALA A 400 7.80 22.04 -19.05
N ASP A 401 7.07 20.97 -19.36
CA ASP A 401 5.60 20.92 -19.18
C ASP A 401 5.20 21.01 -17.70
N CYS A 402 5.95 20.39 -16.80
CA CYS A 402 5.75 20.53 -15.35
C CYS A 402 5.88 21.99 -14.89
N ILE A 403 6.95 22.68 -15.31
CA ILE A 403 7.13 24.12 -15.03
C ILE A 403 5.96 24.94 -15.57
N LYS A 404 5.58 24.73 -16.83
CA LYS A 404 4.46 25.40 -17.47
C LYS A 404 3.17 25.20 -16.67
N LEU A 405 2.88 23.97 -16.27
CA LEU A 405 1.69 23.64 -15.51
C LEU A 405 1.71 24.27 -14.11
N LYS A 406 2.87 24.31 -13.45
CA LYS A 406 3.08 25.03 -12.18
C LYS A 406 2.80 26.52 -12.29
N LEU A 407 3.21 27.16 -13.38
CA LEU A 407 2.94 28.59 -13.62
C LEU A 407 1.44 28.86 -13.86
N GLN A 408 0.73 27.92 -14.47
CA GLN A 408 -0.71 28.01 -14.71
C GLN A 408 -1.54 27.70 -13.44
N HIS A 409 -1.08 26.77 -12.62
CA HIS A 409 -1.77 26.28 -11.42
C HIS A 409 -0.82 26.24 -10.21
N PRO A 410 -0.39 27.39 -9.69
CA PRO A 410 0.69 27.48 -8.69
C PRO A 410 0.38 26.79 -7.37
N ASP A 411 -0.87 26.75 -6.94
CA ASP A 411 -1.29 26.10 -5.70
C ASP A 411 -1.59 24.60 -5.86
N LEU A 412 -1.90 24.14 -7.08
CA LEU A 412 -2.25 22.75 -7.36
C LEU A 412 -1.03 21.87 -7.57
N ILE A 413 -0.07 22.31 -8.41
CA ILE A 413 1.14 21.51 -8.67
C ILE A 413 2.10 21.66 -7.50
N CYS A 414 2.38 20.56 -6.79
CA CYS A 414 3.14 20.58 -5.54
C CYS A 414 4.47 19.83 -5.57
N GLY A 415 4.77 19.05 -6.62
CA GLY A 415 6.01 18.28 -6.70
C GLY A 415 6.23 17.62 -8.06
N PHE A 416 7.37 16.96 -8.19
CA PHE A 416 7.76 16.15 -9.35
C PHE A 416 8.28 14.79 -8.90
N ASP A 417 7.93 13.73 -9.67
CA ASP A 417 8.28 12.34 -9.38
C ASP A 417 8.68 11.55 -10.64
N LEU A 418 9.52 10.54 -10.47
CA LEU A 418 9.91 9.55 -11.47
C LEU A 418 9.39 8.17 -11.05
N VAL A 419 8.47 7.60 -11.83
CA VAL A 419 7.77 6.36 -11.50
C VAL A 419 8.21 5.17 -12.37
N GLY A 420 7.84 3.96 -11.95
CA GLY A 420 8.10 2.69 -12.64
C GLY A 420 9.25 1.90 -12.04
N ALA A 421 9.39 0.62 -12.46
CA ALA A 421 10.32 -0.33 -11.91
C ALA A 421 11.77 0.18 -11.87
N GLU A 422 12.37 0.19 -10.67
CA GLU A 422 13.72 0.71 -10.44
C GLU A 422 14.82 -0.20 -11.00
N ASP A 423 14.53 -1.49 -11.17
CA ASP A 423 15.46 -2.50 -11.69
C ASP A 423 15.59 -2.47 -13.22
N ARG A 424 15.05 -1.41 -13.85
CA ARG A 424 15.13 -1.18 -15.30
C ARG A 424 16.09 -0.03 -15.60
N PRO A 425 16.52 0.12 -16.88
CA PRO A 425 17.38 1.23 -17.29
C PRO A 425 16.81 2.58 -16.85
N ASN A 426 17.73 3.55 -16.68
CA ASN A 426 17.44 4.92 -16.33
C ASN A 426 17.05 5.12 -14.84
N ASN A 427 18.01 4.90 -13.96
CA ASN A 427 17.94 5.37 -12.58
C ASN A 427 17.78 6.91 -12.53
N ILE A 428 17.49 7.47 -11.35
CA ILE A 428 17.35 8.93 -11.19
C ILE A 428 18.62 9.66 -11.67
N GLY A 429 19.80 9.12 -11.33
CA GLY A 429 21.10 9.68 -11.72
C GLY A 429 21.32 9.79 -13.24
N PHE A 430 20.63 8.95 -14.03
CA PHE A 430 20.65 9.08 -15.50
C PHE A 430 20.11 10.43 -16.00
N TYR A 431 19.25 11.08 -15.22
CA TYR A 431 18.66 12.39 -15.53
C TYR A 431 19.22 13.52 -14.66
N ALA A 432 20.28 13.30 -13.88
CA ALA A 432 20.73 14.23 -12.84
C ALA A 432 20.96 15.65 -13.37
N ASP A 433 21.61 15.81 -14.51
CA ASP A 433 21.87 17.13 -15.13
C ASP A 433 20.58 17.84 -15.57
N LEU A 434 19.58 17.11 -16.10
CA LEU A 434 18.27 17.66 -16.45
C LEU A 434 17.50 18.08 -15.20
N LEU A 435 17.53 17.28 -14.13
CA LEU A 435 16.86 17.56 -12.87
C LEU A 435 17.51 18.76 -12.14
N LEU A 436 18.83 18.91 -12.22
CA LEU A 436 19.54 20.08 -11.71
C LEU A 436 19.18 21.33 -12.51
N ALA A 437 19.18 21.25 -13.86
CA ALA A 437 18.75 22.34 -14.74
C ALA A 437 17.29 22.74 -14.49
N PHE A 438 16.41 21.77 -14.25
CA PHE A 438 15.01 22.01 -13.84
C PHE A 438 14.93 22.81 -12.53
N THR A 439 15.72 22.44 -11.53
CA THR A 439 15.77 23.16 -10.25
C THR A 439 16.24 24.60 -10.44
N ASP A 440 17.25 24.82 -11.28
CA ASP A 440 17.77 26.16 -11.54
C ASP A 440 16.79 27.01 -12.38
N ALA A 441 16.10 26.40 -13.35
CA ALA A 441 15.01 27.05 -14.08
C ALA A 441 13.87 27.49 -13.13
N CYS A 442 13.47 26.63 -12.20
CA CYS A 442 12.47 26.95 -11.18
C CYS A 442 12.92 28.16 -10.33
N LYS A 443 14.17 28.21 -9.89
CA LYS A 443 14.74 29.35 -9.14
C LYS A 443 14.68 30.65 -9.97
N CYS A 444 15.10 30.59 -11.24
CA CYS A 444 15.04 31.76 -12.14
C CYS A 444 13.62 32.29 -12.32
N LEU A 445 12.63 31.42 -12.32
CA LEU A 445 11.21 31.76 -12.45
C LEU A 445 10.53 32.11 -11.12
N ASN A 446 11.28 32.08 -10.01
CA ASN A 446 10.78 32.27 -8.65
C ASN A 446 9.59 31.33 -8.30
N ILE A 447 9.71 30.06 -8.71
CA ILE A 447 8.76 29.00 -8.36
C ILE A 447 9.48 27.88 -7.63
N HIS A 448 8.73 27.07 -6.86
CA HIS A 448 9.26 25.93 -6.15
C HIS A 448 8.50 24.65 -6.51
N ILE A 449 9.23 23.65 -7.01
CA ILE A 449 8.72 22.32 -7.32
C ILE A 449 9.68 21.31 -6.69
N PRO A 450 9.39 20.80 -5.48
CA PRO A 450 10.25 19.84 -4.82
C PRO A 450 10.19 18.46 -5.49
N PHE A 451 11.24 17.67 -5.30
CA PHE A 451 11.30 16.29 -5.72
C PHE A 451 10.72 15.36 -4.65
N MET A 452 9.92 14.37 -5.10
CA MET A 452 9.29 13.34 -4.27
C MET A 452 9.37 12.00 -5.01
N PHE A 453 10.62 11.54 -5.22
CA PHE A 453 10.94 10.40 -6.07
C PHE A 453 10.52 9.06 -5.45
N HIS A 454 10.01 8.14 -6.28
CA HIS A 454 10.12 6.72 -5.98
C HIS A 454 11.61 6.36 -5.93
N ALA A 455 12.09 5.90 -4.78
CA ALA A 455 13.47 5.45 -4.62
C ALA A 455 13.59 4.36 -3.56
N GLY A 456 14.36 3.33 -3.86
CA GLY A 456 14.55 2.18 -3.00
C GLY A 456 13.43 1.14 -3.07
N GLU A 457 12.51 1.21 -4.04
CA GLU A 457 11.48 0.19 -4.28
C GLU A 457 12.07 -1.02 -5.02
N THR A 458 13.09 -1.61 -4.45
CA THR A 458 13.85 -2.69 -5.08
C THR A 458 14.55 -3.59 -4.07
N LEU A 459 14.75 -4.86 -4.43
CA LEU A 459 15.68 -5.77 -3.77
C LEU A 459 17.11 -5.67 -4.34
N LEU A 460 17.27 -5.10 -5.54
CA LEU A 460 18.51 -5.03 -6.31
C LEU A 460 19.23 -3.68 -6.16
N ASP A 461 19.00 -2.96 -5.06
CA ASP A 461 19.79 -1.77 -4.74
C ASP A 461 21.27 -2.13 -4.66
N SER A 462 22.08 -1.45 -5.47
CA SER A 462 23.52 -1.64 -5.60
C SER A 462 24.34 -0.47 -5.07
N GLY A 463 23.69 0.50 -4.45
CA GLY A 463 24.39 1.62 -3.83
C GLY A 463 25.43 1.16 -2.80
N GLY A 464 26.64 1.71 -2.87
CA GLY A 464 27.75 1.33 -2.01
C GLY A 464 28.52 0.09 -2.46
N THR A 465 28.24 -0.48 -3.64
CA THR A 465 29.03 -1.53 -4.30
C THR A 465 30.00 -0.95 -5.32
N ASP A 466 30.85 -1.80 -5.91
CA ASP A 466 31.79 -1.40 -6.96
C ASP A 466 31.09 -1.01 -8.28
N ASN A 467 29.84 -1.44 -8.47
CA ASN A 467 28.99 -1.11 -9.60
C ASN A 467 27.61 -0.60 -9.15
N PRO A 468 27.48 0.68 -8.78
CA PRO A 468 26.28 1.25 -8.20
C PRO A 468 25.23 1.66 -9.25
N ASP A 469 24.87 0.78 -10.17
CA ASP A 469 23.93 1.07 -11.27
C ASP A 469 22.49 1.37 -10.77
N ASN A 470 22.10 0.81 -9.63
CA ASN A 470 20.83 1.10 -8.98
C ASN A 470 21.07 1.77 -7.62
N SER A 471 21.21 3.09 -7.64
CA SER A 471 21.54 3.94 -6.48
C SER A 471 20.55 5.08 -6.25
N ASN A 472 19.27 4.88 -6.61
CA ASN A 472 18.22 5.90 -6.58
C ASN A 472 18.09 6.63 -5.23
N LEU A 473 18.36 5.96 -4.10
CA LEU A 473 18.34 6.58 -2.76
C LEU A 473 19.44 7.63 -2.59
N TYR A 474 20.63 7.40 -3.18
CA TYR A 474 21.73 8.38 -3.19
C TYR A 474 21.37 9.58 -4.06
N ASP A 475 20.80 9.32 -5.24
CA ASP A 475 20.38 10.36 -6.16
C ASP A 475 19.27 11.24 -5.56
N ALA A 476 18.27 10.64 -4.92
CA ALA A 476 17.20 11.36 -4.23
C ALA A 476 17.75 12.28 -3.13
N LEU A 477 18.72 11.79 -2.33
CA LEU A 477 19.41 12.61 -1.32
C LEU A 477 20.15 13.78 -1.95
N LEU A 478 20.95 13.54 -2.99
CA LEU A 478 21.80 14.56 -3.65
C LEU A 478 20.98 15.62 -4.39
N LEU A 479 19.82 15.25 -4.91
CA LEU A 479 18.86 16.15 -5.56
C LEU A 479 17.94 16.86 -4.56
N ASN A 480 18.17 16.69 -3.25
CA ASN A 480 17.39 17.30 -2.17
C ASN A 480 15.90 16.97 -2.24
N ALA A 481 15.57 15.71 -2.48
CA ALA A 481 14.19 15.25 -2.37
C ALA A 481 13.62 15.54 -0.96
N VAL A 482 12.39 16.02 -0.88
CA VAL A 482 11.74 16.32 0.42
C VAL A 482 11.07 15.11 1.01
N ARG A 483 10.61 14.18 0.16
CA ARG A 483 10.09 12.87 0.52
C ARG A 483 10.58 11.83 -0.49
N VAL A 484 10.56 10.56 -0.07
CA VAL A 484 10.93 9.41 -0.89
C VAL A 484 9.83 8.37 -0.83
N GLY A 485 9.28 8.02 -1.99
CA GLY A 485 8.32 6.93 -2.15
C GLY A 485 8.99 5.59 -1.83
N HIS A 486 8.30 4.74 -1.04
CA HIS A 486 8.72 3.43 -0.53
C HIS A 486 9.94 3.46 0.39
N GLY A 487 11.13 3.81 -0.11
CA GLY A 487 12.37 3.74 0.68
C GLY A 487 12.71 2.33 1.18
N TYR A 488 12.16 1.28 0.57
CA TYR A 488 12.20 -0.09 1.05
C TYR A 488 13.63 -0.60 1.32
N SER A 489 14.57 -0.32 0.42
CA SER A 489 15.96 -0.77 0.54
C SER A 489 16.84 0.12 1.43
N LEU A 490 16.32 1.23 2.00
CA LEU A 490 17.10 2.20 2.77
C LEU A 490 17.80 1.57 3.98
N MET A 491 17.23 0.50 4.57
CA MET A 491 17.86 -0.22 5.70
C MET A 491 19.21 -0.86 5.36
N LYS A 492 19.54 -1.01 4.07
CA LYS A 492 20.88 -1.46 3.63
C LYS A 492 21.96 -0.37 3.81
N HIS A 493 21.59 0.89 4.05
CA HIS A 493 22.45 2.07 3.99
C HIS A 493 22.45 2.89 5.28
N PRO A 494 23.13 2.47 6.36
CA PRO A 494 23.13 3.18 7.64
C PRO A 494 23.57 4.65 7.53
N MET A 495 24.51 4.97 6.63
CA MET A 495 24.95 6.34 6.40
C MET A 495 23.85 7.19 5.77
N LEU A 496 23.07 6.63 4.82
CA LEU A 496 21.95 7.35 4.23
C LEU A 496 20.84 7.60 5.24
N ILE A 497 20.55 6.64 6.13
CA ILE A 497 19.56 6.80 7.22
C ILE A 497 19.90 8.07 8.02
N GLU A 498 21.14 8.23 8.47
CA GLU A 498 21.54 9.39 9.23
C GLU A 498 21.47 10.71 8.43
N ARG A 499 21.71 10.65 7.13
CA ARG A 499 21.56 11.82 6.26
C ARG A 499 20.10 12.17 6.00
N PHE A 500 19.22 11.19 5.74
CA PHE A 500 17.79 11.38 5.59
C PHE A 500 17.18 12.03 6.84
N LYS A 501 17.52 11.52 8.03
CA LYS A 501 17.11 12.12 9.31
C LYS A 501 17.55 13.58 9.43
N ARG A 502 18.82 13.85 9.15
CA ARG A 502 19.39 15.19 9.28
C ARG A 502 18.78 16.19 8.30
N GLN A 503 18.40 15.76 7.10
CA GLN A 503 17.75 16.59 6.09
C GLN A 503 16.21 16.62 6.24
N GLY A 504 15.64 15.81 7.14
CA GLY A 504 14.20 15.75 7.35
C GLY A 504 13.43 15.12 6.19
N ILE A 505 14.08 14.21 5.41
CA ILE A 505 13.46 13.49 4.31
C ILE A 505 12.53 12.41 4.89
N ALA A 506 11.23 12.49 4.61
CA ALA A 506 10.27 11.49 5.05
C ALA A 506 10.11 10.36 4.03
N LEU A 507 9.74 9.17 4.52
CA LEU A 507 9.42 8.02 3.68
C LEU A 507 7.92 7.86 3.52
N GLU A 508 7.47 7.56 2.31
CA GLU A 508 6.09 7.25 1.97
C GLU A 508 5.93 5.73 1.87
N LEU A 509 5.67 5.07 3.00
CA LEU A 509 5.58 3.61 3.09
C LEU A 509 4.30 3.08 2.44
N CYS A 510 4.42 2.01 1.64
CA CYS A 510 3.32 1.33 0.96
C CYS A 510 3.42 -0.20 1.20
N PRO A 511 3.20 -0.69 2.43
CA PRO A 511 3.44 -2.09 2.79
C PRO A 511 2.71 -3.12 1.94
N ILE A 512 1.43 -2.91 1.60
CA ILE A 512 0.66 -3.84 0.76
C ILE A 512 1.23 -3.88 -0.66
N SER A 513 1.56 -2.73 -1.25
CA SER A 513 2.18 -2.66 -2.57
C SER A 513 3.50 -3.43 -2.60
N ASN A 514 4.36 -3.23 -1.60
CA ASN A 514 5.65 -3.92 -1.52
C ASN A 514 5.50 -5.45 -1.38
N GLU A 515 4.50 -5.94 -0.64
CA GLU A 515 4.17 -7.38 -0.63
C GLU A 515 3.72 -7.84 -2.00
N LEU A 516 2.78 -7.13 -2.64
CA LEU A 516 2.16 -7.58 -3.89
C LEU A 516 3.12 -7.46 -5.09
N LEU A 517 4.04 -6.52 -5.07
CA LEU A 517 5.15 -6.44 -6.03
C LEU A 517 6.33 -7.38 -5.70
N SER A 518 6.20 -8.22 -4.68
CA SER A 518 7.19 -9.27 -4.32
C SER A 518 8.50 -8.75 -3.74
N LEU A 519 8.50 -7.63 -3.06
CA LEU A 519 9.65 -7.16 -2.28
C LEU A 519 9.72 -7.88 -0.93
N CYS A 520 8.58 -8.22 -0.32
CA CYS A 520 8.49 -9.05 0.87
C CYS A 520 7.38 -10.10 0.74
N GLY A 521 7.34 -11.07 1.64
CA GLY A 521 6.32 -12.13 1.64
C GLY A 521 5.04 -11.74 2.38
N ASN A 522 5.13 -10.80 3.32
CA ASN A 522 4.02 -10.32 4.16
C ASN A 522 4.44 -9.08 4.97
N ALA A 523 3.50 -8.46 5.69
CA ALA A 523 3.73 -7.24 6.46
C ALA A 523 4.80 -7.38 7.57
N ARG A 524 5.02 -8.58 8.12
CA ARG A 524 6.04 -8.82 9.17
C ARG A 524 7.47 -8.82 8.63
N GLU A 525 7.64 -9.11 7.34
CA GLU A 525 8.93 -9.11 6.66
C GLU A 525 9.29 -7.73 6.09
N HIS A 526 8.34 -6.81 6.08
CA HIS A 526 8.55 -5.45 5.60
C HIS A 526 9.51 -4.67 6.53
N PRO A 527 10.44 -3.85 6.00
CA PRO A 527 11.43 -3.11 6.79
C PRO A 527 10.87 -1.95 7.63
N TYR A 528 9.55 -1.58 7.52
CA TYR A 528 9.00 -0.42 8.23
C TYR A 528 9.29 -0.39 9.73
N PRO A 529 9.28 -1.53 10.49
CA PRO A 529 9.58 -1.45 11.91
C PRO A 529 11.00 -0.98 12.21
N SER A 530 11.94 -1.38 11.35
CA SER A 530 13.34 -0.97 11.47
C SER A 530 13.58 0.47 11.02
N LEU A 531 12.87 0.94 9.97
CA LEU A 531 12.92 2.32 9.50
C LEU A 531 12.38 3.28 10.58
N LEU A 532 11.26 2.92 11.22
CA LEU A 532 10.68 3.67 12.34
C LEU A 532 11.63 3.67 13.56
N ALA A 533 12.16 2.50 13.94
CA ALA A 533 13.11 2.38 15.05
C ALA A 533 14.41 3.17 14.81
N ALA A 534 14.83 3.35 13.55
CA ALA A 534 15.94 4.21 13.19
C ALA A 534 15.62 5.71 13.35
N GLY A 535 14.38 6.09 13.67
CA GLY A 535 13.95 7.47 13.90
C GLY A 535 13.68 8.24 12.60
N LEU A 536 13.35 7.54 11.50
CA LEU A 536 12.91 8.15 10.26
C LEU A 536 11.43 8.53 10.36
N HIS A 537 11.06 9.71 9.87
CA HIS A 537 9.67 10.05 9.69
C HIS A 537 9.09 9.25 8.52
N CYS A 538 7.98 8.58 8.79
CA CYS A 538 7.29 7.75 7.80
C CYS A 538 5.81 8.13 7.72
N THR A 539 5.23 8.00 6.53
CA THR A 539 3.79 8.13 6.30
C THR A 539 3.27 6.83 5.70
N LEU A 540 2.01 6.48 5.98
CA LEU A 540 1.37 5.33 5.35
C LEU A 540 0.58 5.75 4.13
N ASN A 541 0.65 4.95 3.08
CA ASN A 541 0.06 5.25 1.79
C ASN A 541 -0.41 3.98 1.08
N ALA A 542 -1.48 4.08 0.28
CA ALA A 542 -2.07 2.94 -0.39
C ALA A 542 -1.50 2.68 -1.80
N ASP A 543 -0.72 3.63 -2.35
CA ASP A 543 -0.08 3.55 -3.67
C ASP A 543 -1.07 3.30 -4.82
N ASN A 544 -1.44 2.05 -5.06
CA ASN A 544 -2.36 1.61 -6.11
C ASN A 544 -3.48 0.71 -5.53
N PRO A 545 -4.46 1.25 -4.79
CA PRO A 545 -5.42 0.43 -4.05
C PRO A 545 -6.35 -0.42 -4.92
N ALA A 546 -6.75 0.03 -6.10
CA ALA A 546 -7.71 -0.67 -6.94
C ALA A 546 -7.17 -1.95 -7.61
N PRO A 547 -5.92 -2.01 -8.13
CA PRO A 547 -5.31 -3.26 -8.60
C PRO A 547 -5.07 -4.27 -7.48
N PHE A 548 -4.90 -3.82 -6.24
CA PHE A 548 -4.54 -4.65 -5.09
C PHE A 548 -5.77 -5.11 -4.33
N ARG A 549 -6.57 -5.98 -4.93
CA ARG A 549 -7.84 -6.41 -4.34
C ARG A 549 -8.05 -7.92 -4.44
N TYR A 550 -8.88 -8.42 -3.53
CA TYR A 550 -9.36 -9.79 -3.54
C TYR A 550 -10.62 -9.91 -4.42
N VAL A 551 -10.64 -10.95 -5.23
CA VAL A 551 -11.85 -11.41 -5.92
C VAL A 551 -12.05 -12.86 -5.51
N HIS A 552 -13.21 -13.16 -4.94
CA HIS A 552 -13.58 -14.54 -4.61
C HIS A 552 -13.86 -15.29 -5.91
N ILE A 553 -12.93 -16.16 -6.32
CA ILE A 553 -13.19 -17.13 -7.38
C ILE A 553 -13.47 -18.44 -6.67
N PRO A 554 -14.72 -18.97 -6.68
CA PRO A 554 -15.02 -20.25 -6.05
C PRO A 554 -14.13 -21.34 -6.64
N ALA A 555 -13.38 -22.04 -5.81
CA ALA A 555 -12.68 -23.23 -6.26
C ALA A 555 -13.72 -24.28 -6.69
N HIS A 556 -13.54 -24.92 -7.82
CA HIS A 556 -14.48 -25.88 -8.42
C HIS A 556 -14.90 -27.04 -7.49
N LYS A 557 -14.22 -27.20 -6.34
CA LYS A 557 -14.53 -28.19 -5.29
C LYS A 557 -15.42 -27.66 -4.16
N ASP A 558 -15.52 -26.34 -4.00
CA ASP A 558 -16.25 -25.75 -2.86
C ASP A 558 -17.72 -25.51 -3.14
N ILE A 559 -18.15 -25.57 -4.41
CA ILE A 559 -19.56 -25.38 -4.80
C ILE A 559 -20.48 -26.47 -4.19
N GLN A 560 -19.99 -27.70 -3.98
CA GLN A 560 -20.78 -28.76 -3.33
C GLN A 560 -20.73 -28.66 -1.79
N ALA A 561 -19.68 -28.13 -1.18
CA ALA A 561 -19.56 -27.99 0.27
C ALA A 561 -20.27 -26.73 0.80
N ALA A 562 -20.26 -25.65 0.05
CA ALA A 562 -20.88 -24.37 0.43
C ALA A 562 -22.41 -24.46 0.46
N CYS A 563 -23.05 -25.26 -0.40
CA CYS A 563 -24.48 -25.49 -0.34
C CYS A 563 -24.96 -26.20 0.94
N HIS A 564 -24.08 -26.96 1.60
CA HIS A 564 -24.44 -27.69 2.82
C HIS A 564 -24.23 -26.90 4.13
N GLN A 565 -23.35 -25.88 4.14
CA GLN A 565 -23.02 -25.10 5.34
C GLN A 565 -23.80 -23.77 5.48
N LEU A 566 -24.34 -23.24 4.40
CA LEU A 566 -25.06 -21.94 4.40
C LEU A 566 -26.47 -22.00 5.02
N CYS A 567 -27.01 -23.19 5.34
CA CYS A 567 -28.37 -23.32 5.87
C CYS A 567 -28.52 -23.07 7.38
N HIS A 568 -27.45 -22.91 8.16
CA HIS A 568 -27.58 -22.89 9.63
C HIS A 568 -26.62 -21.94 10.38
N ARG A 569 -26.49 -20.67 9.98
CA ARG A 569 -26.03 -19.61 10.91
C ARG A 569 -26.71 -18.27 10.63
N PRO A 570 -27.27 -17.60 11.64
CA PRO A 570 -27.74 -16.23 11.49
C PRO A 570 -26.50 -15.31 11.41
N LEU A 571 -26.38 -14.61 10.29
CA LEU A 571 -25.42 -13.53 10.10
C LEU A 571 -25.85 -12.35 10.96
N SER A 572 -24.94 -11.81 11.78
CA SER A 572 -25.11 -10.50 12.41
C SER A 572 -25.35 -9.44 11.35
N PRO A 573 -26.17 -8.43 11.59
CA PRO A 573 -26.42 -7.39 10.60
C PRO A 573 -25.13 -6.63 10.32
N LEU A 574 -24.63 -6.80 9.10
CA LEU A 574 -23.55 -5.97 8.55
C LEU A 574 -24.08 -4.54 8.42
N THR A 575 -23.28 -3.58 8.84
CA THR A 575 -23.48 -2.14 8.61
C THR A 575 -23.81 -1.88 7.13
N PRO A 576 -24.66 -0.89 6.81
CA PRO A 576 -25.00 -0.54 5.44
C PRO A 576 -23.88 0.28 4.79
N GLY A 577 -22.80 -0.40 4.49
CA GLY A 577 -21.72 0.06 3.63
C GLY A 577 -21.31 -1.16 2.84
N GLY A 578 -21.52 -1.15 1.52
CA GLY A 578 -21.18 -2.26 0.64
C GLY A 578 -19.76 -2.76 0.90
N LEU A 579 -19.56 -4.07 0.82
CA LEU A 579 -18.23 -4.70 1.00
C LEU A 579 -17.19 -3.98 0.14
N ASN A 580 -16.32 -3.23 0.78
CA ASN A 580 -15.27 -2.48 0.11
C ASN A 580 -14.16 -3.48 -0.25
N LEU A 581 -14.23 -4.04 -1.46
CA LEU A 581 -13.35 -5.12 -1.92
C LEU A 581 -11.93 -4.65 -2.29
N ARG A 582 -11.68 -3.33 -2.37
CA ARG A 582 -10.36 -2.75 -2.66
C ARG A 582 -9.47 -2.69 -1.41
N SER A 583 -8.16 -2.64 -1.58
CA SER A 583 -7.29 -2.15 -0.52
C SER A 583 -7.58 -0.66 -0.27
N SER A 584 -7.18 -0.15 0.86
CA SER A 584 -7.43 1.24 1.26
C SER A 584 -6.35 1.65 2.25
N LEU A 585 -6.26 2.94 2.55
CA LEU A 585 -5.34 3.41 3.59
C LEU A 585 -5.62 2.77 4.95
N SER A 586 -6.89 2.41 5.25
CA SER A 586 -7.24 1.66 6.46
C SER A 586 -6.58 0.28 6.53
N HIS A 587 -6.42 -0.38 5.39
CA HIS A 587 -5.72 -1.68 5.33
C HIS A 587 -4.22 -1.53 5.58
N GLU A 588 -3.60 -0.43 5.16
CA GLU A 588 -2.21 -0.14 5.50
C GLU A 588 -2.02 0.07 7.00
N PHE A 589 -2.91 0.85 7.63
CA PHE A 589 -2.94 1.01 9.09
C PHE A 589 -3.14 -0.34 9.80
N TYR A 590 -4.05 -1.17 9.30
CA TYR A 590 -4.25 -2.53 9.80
C TYR A 590 -2.96 -3.37 9.68
N GLN A 591 -2.34 -3.41 8.50
CA GLN A 591 -1.15 -4.24 8.23
C GLN A 591 0.02 -3.86 9.12
N VAL A 592 0.30 -2.58 9.34
CA VAL A 592 1.38 -2.18 10.25
C VAL A 592 1.06 -2.50 11.72
N MET A 593 -0.21 -2.51 12.13
CA MET A 593 -0.62 -2.89 13.48
C MET A 593 -0.40 -4.37 13.76
N VAL A 594 -0.74 -5.21 12.79
CA VAL A 594 -0.67 -6.67 12.98
C VAL A 594 0.69 -7.25 12.61
N GLY A 595 1.47 -6.51 11.82
CA GLY A 595 2.81 -6.92 11.36
C GLY A 595 3.92 -6.70 12.39
N ASP A 596 3.78 -5.73 13.31
CA ASP A 596 4.74 -5.48 14.39
C ASP A 596 4.03 -5.39 15.74
N THR A 597 4.42 -6.24 16.69
CA THR A 597 3.86 -6.26 18.04
C THR A 597 4.17 -5.01 18.87
N ARG A 598 5.13 -4.18 18.45
CA ARG A 598 5.47 -2.88 19.06
C ARG A 598 4.58 -1.75 18.55
N MET A 599 3.90 -1.94 17.41
CA MET A 599 2.96 -0.94 16.91
C MET A 599 1.82 -0.73 17.91
N SER A 600 1.42 0.51 18.07
CA SER A 600 0.37 0.90 19.00
C SER A 600 -0.58 1.93 18.40
N LEU A 601 -1.69 2.22 19.07
CA LEU A 601 -2.59 3.31 18.66
C LEU A 601 -1.85 4.66 18.63
N HIS A 602 -0.91 4.88 19.55
CA HIS A 602 -0.07 6.09 19.57
C HIS A 602 0.86 6.14 18.34
N GLY A 603 1.34 4.97 17.89
CA GLY A 603 2.10 4.86 16.64
C GLY A 603 1.25 5.24 15.42
N TRP A 604 0.00 4.79 15.32
CA TRP A 604 -0.92 5.23 14.27
C TRP A 604 -1.12 6.74 14.28
N ARG A 605 -1.32 7.33 15.45
CA ARG A 605 -1.42 8.77 15.59
C ARG A 605 -0.17 9.49 15.06
N GLN A 606 1.01 9.01 15.44
CA GLN A 606 2.28 9.62 15.01
C GLN A 606 2.45 9.56 13.49
N LEU A 607 2.14 8.42 12.87
CA LEU A 607 2.17 8.27 11.41
C LEU A 607 1.20 9.24 10.70
N ALA A 608 0.00 9.40 11.24
CA ALA A 608 -1.00 10.32 10.71
C ALA A 608 -0.60 11.80 10.94
N GLU A 609 -0.04 12.17 12.11
CA GLU A 609 0.49 13.52 12.35
C GLU A 609 1.63 13.82 11.36
N TRP A 610 2.57 12.89 11.14
CA TRP A 610 3.66 13.07 10.16
C TRP A 610 3.14 13.25 8.74
N SER A 611 2.03 12.58 8.36
CA SER A 611 1.46 12.79 7.03
C SER A 611 1.01 14.23 6.80
N ILE A 612 0.49 14.91 7.83
CA ILE A 612 0.12 16.34 7.78
C ILE A 612 1.38 17.22 7.79
N GLU A 613 2.36 16.90 8.64
CA GLU A 613 3.62 17.66 8.76
C GLU A 613 4.44 17.66 7.48
N HIS A 614 4.45 16.55 6.75
CA HIS A 614 5.19 16.39 5.49
C HIS A 614 4.36 16.68 4.24
N ALA A 615 3.08 17.03 4.36
CA ALA A 615 2.22 17.45 3.25
C ALA A 615 2.73 18.75 2.59
N CYS A 616 2.44 18.94 1.31
CA CYS A 616 2.71 20.18 0.57
C CYS A 616 1.70 21.28 0.88
N LEU A 617 1.40 21.47 2.15
CA LEU A 617 0.57 22.53 2.69
C LEU A 617 1.43 23.68 3.23
N ARG A 618 0.88 24.89 3.27
CA ARG A 618 1.49 26.02 3.95
C ARG A 618 1.52 25.77 5.46
N ARG A 619 2.40 26.43 6.17
CA ARG A 619 2.58 26.24 7.61
C ARG A 619 1.27 26.41 8.39
N GLU A 620 0.52 27.47 8.09
CA GLU A 620 -0.77 27.79 8.75
C GLU A 620 -1.80 26.70 8.45
N GLU A 621 -1.78 26.11 7.26
CA GLU A 621 -2.65 24.99 6.88
C GLU A 621 -2.27 23.72 7.63
N LYS A 622 -0.97 23.42 7.79
CA LYS A 622 -0.49 22.29 8.61
C LYS A 622 -0.89 22.44 10.08
N ASP A 623 -0.69 23.61 10.67
CA ASP A 623 -1.07 23.90 12.05
C ASP A 623 -2.59 23.76 12.25
N LYS A 624 -3.39 24.26 11.32
CA LYS A 624 -4.85 24.08 11.31
C LYS A 624 -5.22 22.59 11.15
N GLY A 625 -4.56 21.88 10.24
CA GLY A 625 -4.78 20.46 9.97
C GLY A 625 -4.49 19.60 11.21
N LEU A 626 -3.37 19.83 11.87
CA LEU A 626 -3.02 19.14 13.12
C LEU A 626 -4.04 19.42 14.23
N LYS A 627 -4.56 20.65 14.32
CA LYS A 627 -5.60 20.99 15.31
C LYS A 627 -6.91 20.24 15.03
N ILE A 628 -7.36 20.19 13.78
CA ILE A 628 -8.57 19.44 13.36
C ILE A 628 -8.33 17.94 13.64
N PHE A 629 -7.21 17.40 13.18
CA PHE A 629 -6.85 15.99 13.35
C PHE A 629 -6.87 15.57 14.82
N ARG A 630 -6.26 16.35 15.73
CA ARG A 630 -6.20 16.03 17.15
C ARG A 630 -7.57 16.03 17.82
N ALA A 631 -8.47 16.92 17.40
CA ALA A 631 -9.84 16.92 17.88
C ALA A 631 -10.63 15.70 17.40
N ASP A 632 -10.44 15.31 16.12
CA ASP A 632 -11.06 14.11 15.54
C ASP A 632 -10.49 12.83 16.18
N TRP A 633 -9.18 12.81 16.46
CA TRP A 633 -8.52 11.70 17.13
C TRP A 633 -9.06 11.44 18.52
N GLU A 634 -9.32 12.49 19.29
CA GLU A 634 -9.90 12.35 20.64
C GLU A 634 -11.32 11.76 20.57
N ARG A 635 -12.18 12.28 19.65
CA ARG A 635 -13.53 11.72 19.42
C ARG A 635 -13.49 10.27 18.96
N PHE A 636 -12.55 9.94 18.09
CA PHE A 636 -12.32 8.55 17.66
C PHE A 636 -11.94 7.66 18.86
N CYS A 637 -11.04 8.10 19.72
CA CYS A 637 -10.65 7.34 20.92
C CYS A 637 -11.82 7.15 21.88
N GLU A 638 -12.67 8.18 22.08
CA GLU A 638 -13.90 8.07 22.88
C GLU A 638 -14.82 6.98 22.33
N LYS A 639 -15.03 6.97 21.02
CA LYS A 639 -15.85 5.97 20.33
C LYS A 639 -15.26 4.56 20.45
N VAL A 640 -13.96 4.38 20.31
CA VAL A 640 -13.29 3.08 20.53
C VAL A 640 -13.53 2.59 21.96
N VAL A 641 -13.45 3.47 22.94
CA VAL A 641 -13.72 3.11 24.35
C VAL A 641 -15.19 2.74 24.55
N GLU A 642 -16.13 3.48 23.95
CA GLU A 642 -17.56 3.22 24.04
C GLU A 642 -17.91 1.85 23.40
N ASP A 643 -17.52 1.65 22.15
CA ASP A 643 -17.94 0.49 21.34
C ASP A 643 -17.27 -0.83 21.78
N TYR A 644 -16.03 -0.76 22.28
CA TYR A 644 -15.21 -1.97 22.51
C TYR A 644 -14.82 -2.22 23.97
N SER A 645 -15.26 -1.41 24.96
CA SER A 645 -14.94 -1.65 26.39
C SER A 645 -15.42 -3.00 26.91
N VAL A 646 -16.51 -3.52 26.37
CA VAL A 646 -17.07 -4.83 26.74
C VAL A 646 -16.15 -5.98 26.31
N CYS A 647 -15.40 -5.81 25.24
CA CYS A 647 -14.45 -6.82 24.73
C CYS A 647 -13.24 -7.05 25.67
N VAL A 648 -13.05 -6.20 26.68
CA VAL A 648 -11.92 -6.22 27.59
C VAL A 648 -12.29 -6.72 29.00
N ARG A 649 -13.60 -6.90 29.27
CA ARG A 649 -14.12 -7.36 30.58
C ARG A 649 -14.24 -8.88 30.66
N VAL A 650 -13.16 -9.64 30.35
CA VAL A 650 -13.10 -11.08 30.69
C VAL A 650 -11.79 -11.37 31.41
#